data_ef16fa750509f64a6fc9bec412f69aff
#
_entry.id   ef16fa750509f64a6fc9bec412f69aff
#
_cell.length_a   1.000
_cell.length_b   1.000
_cell.length_c   1.000
_cell.angle_alpha   90.00
_cell.angle_beta   90.00
_cell.angle_gamma   90.00
#
_symmetry.space_group_name_H-M   'P 1'
#
loop_
_entity.id
_entity.type
_entity.pdbx_description
1 polymer ?
#
loop_
_entity_poly.entity_id
_entity_poly.type
_entity_poly.pdbx_seq_one_letter_code
_entity_poly.pdbx_strand_id
1 'polypeptide(L)'
;MSEIIQDLSLEDVLGDRFGRYSKYIIQERALPDVRDGLKPVQRRILYAMYSSGNTHDKNFRKSAKTVGDVIGQYHPHGDYSVYIAMVRLSQDWKLRHVLIEMHGNNGSIDNDPPAAMRYTEAKLSLLAEELLRDINKETVSFIPNYDDTTLEPMVLPSRFPNLLVNGSTGISAGYATDIPPHNLAEVIQATLKYIDNPDITVNQLMKYIKGPDFPTGGIIQGIDGIKKAYESGKGRIIVRSKVEEETLRNGRKQLIITEIPYEVNKSSLVKRIDELRADKKVDGIVEVRDETDRTGLRIAIELKKDVNSESIKNYLYKNSDLQISYNFNMVAISDGRPKLMGIRQIIDSYLNHQIEVVANRTKFELDNAEKRMHIVEGLIKALSILDKVIELIRSSKNKRDAKENLIEVFEFTEEQAEAIVMLQLYRLTNTDIVALEGEHKELEALIKQLRHILDNHDALLNVIKEELNEIKKKFKSERLSLIEAEIEEIKIDKEVMVPSEEVILSMTRHGYIKRTSIRSFNASGVEDIGLKDGDSLLKHQEVNTQDTVLVFTNKGRYLFIPVHKLADIRWKELGQHVSQIVPIEEDEVVINVFNEKDFNTDAFYVFATQNGMIKKSTVPLFKTTRFNKPLIATKVKENDDLISVMRFEKDQLITVITNKGMSLTYNTSELSDTGLRAAGVKSINLKAEDFVVMTEGVSENDTILMATQRGSLKRISFKILQVAKRAQRGITLLKELKKNPHRIVAAHVVTGEHSQYTLYSKSNEEHGLINDIHKSEQYTNGSFIVDTDDFGEVIDMYIS
;
A
#
# COMPACT_ATOMS: atom_id res chain seq x y z
N MET A 1 5.43 51.95 -29.12
CA MET A 1 4.49 51.24 -28.23
C MET A 1 5.05 51.43 -26.83
N SER A 2 4.27 52.05 -25.92
CA SER A 2 4.69 52.21 -24.53
C SER A 2 4.55 50.84 -23.85
N GLU A 3 5.63 50.31 -23.32
CA GLU A 3 5.59 49.12 -22.47
C GLU A 3 4.77 49.46 -21.22
N ILE A 4 3.70 48.70 -20.99
CA ILE A 4 2.93 48.77 -19.76
C ILE A 4 3.60 47.79 -18.80
N ILE A 5 4.39 48.31 -17.88
CA ILE A 5 4.96 47.53 -16.79
C ILE A 5 3.85 47.37 -15.74
N GLN A 6 3.46 46.16 -15.44
CA GLN A 6 2.46 45.81 -14.42
C GLN A 6 3.16 45.10 -13.26
N ASP A 7 3.13 45.70 -12.08
CA ASP A 7 3.63 45.08 -10.86
C ASP A 7 2.64 44.01 -10.39
N LEU A 8 3.06 42.74 -10.38
CA LEU A 8 2.30 41.62 -9.86
C LEU A 8 3.02 41.04 -8.64
N SER A 9 2.27 40.70 -7.61
CA SER A 9 2.86 40.01 -6.46
C SER A 9 3.38 38.63 -6.89
N LEU A 10 4.46 38.17 -6.29
CA LEU A 10 5.00 36.83 -6.56
C LEU A 10 3.96 35.74 -6.24
N GLU A 11 3.16 35.96 -5.20
CA GLU A 11 2.09 35.06 -4.76
C GLU A 11 1.00 34.93 -5.82
N ASP A 12 0.55 36.02 -6.43
CA ASP A 12 -0.46 36.01 -7.49
C ASP A 12 0.06 35.31 -8.75
N VAL A 13 1.32 35.56 -9.13
CA VAL A 13 1.97 34.91 -10.28
C VAL A 13 2.12 33.42 -10.05
N LEU A 14 2.61 33.01 -8.87
CA LEU A 14 2.74 31.60 -8.51
C LEU A 14 1.38 30.90 -8.44
N GLY A 15 0.37 31.53 -7.85
CA GLY A 15 -0.99 31.01 -7.77
C GLY A 15 -1.62 30.79 -9.15
N ASP A 16 -1.52 31.78 -10.06
CA ASP A 16 -2.02 31.65 -11.43
C ASP A 16 -1.27 30.54 -12.21
N ARG A 17 0.06 30.54 -12.16
CA ARG A 17 0.88 29.53 -12.86
C ARG A 17 0.64 28.13 -12.32
N PHE A 18 0.57 27.97 -11.00
CA PHE A 18 0.27 26.69 -10.36
C PHE A 18 -1.14 26.22 -10.72
N GLY A 19 -2.14 27.10 -10.72
CA GLY A 19 -3.50 26.79 -11.10
C GLY A 19 -3.61 26.32 -12.56
N ARG A 20 -2.97 27.01 -13.50
CA ARG A 20 -2.92 26.62 -14.92
C ARG A 20 -2.19 25.30 -15.11
N TYR A 21 -1.05 25.10 -14.47
CA TYR A 21 -0.29 23.86 -14.55
C TYR A 21 -1.07 22.67 -13.94
N SER A 22 -1.70 22.86 -12.79
CA SER A 22 -2.54 21.87 -12.17
C SER A 22 -3.72 21.45 -13.06
N LYS A 23 -4.41 22.44 -13.67
CA LYS A 23 -5.48 22.19 -14.64
C LYS A 23 -4.98 21.36 -15.82
N TYR A 24 -3.81 21.72 -16.37
CA TYR A 24 -3.21 21.00 -17.49
C TYR A 24 -2.90 19.53 -17.11
N ILE A 25 -2.26 19.29 -15.94
CA ILE A 25 -1.95 17.93 -15.49
C ILE A 25 -3.22 17.09 -15.28
N ILE A 26 -4.27 17.71 -14.74
CA ILE A 26 -5.56 17.03 -14.51
C ILE A 26 -6.21 16.63 -15.84
N GLN A 27 -6.37 17.58 -16.76
CA GLN A 27 -7.13 17.39 -17.99
C GLN A 27 -6.33 16.72 -19.10
N GLU A 28 -5.02 17.06 -19.24
CA GLU A 28 -4.23 16.72 -20.42
C GLU A 28 -3.07 15.74 -20.16
N ARG A 29 -3.02 15.10 -18.97
CA ARG A 29 -1.89 14.20 -18.69
C ARG A 29 -2.25 12.94 -17.92
N ALA A 30 -2.82 13.07 -16.71
CA ALA A 30 -2.79 12.00 -15.73
C ALA A 30 -4.08 11.18 -15.66
N LEU A 31 -5.23 11.78 -15.99
CA LEU A 31 -6.52 11.14 -15.84
C LEU A 31 -7.07 10.68 -17.20
N PRO A 32 -7.81 9.54 -17.25
CA PRO A 32 -8.46 9.08 -18.45
C PRO A 32 -9.75 9.86 -18.74
N ASP A 33 -10.13 10.00 -20.01
CA ASP A 33 -11.48 10.41 -20.39
C ASP A 33 -12.45 9.24 -20.17
N VAL A 34 -13.62 9.52 -19.61
CA VAL A 34 -14.60 8.47 -19.27
C VAL A 34 -15.16 7.77 -20.51
N ARG A 35 -15.19 8.45 -21.68
CA ARG A 35 -15.77 7.99 -22.93
C ARG A 35 -14.93 6.90 -23.61
N ASP A 36 -13.60 7.11 -23.71
CA ASP A 36 -12.70 6.18 -24.39
C ASP A 36 -11.71 5.47 -23.44
N GLY A 37 -11.66 5.88 -22.16
CA GLY A 37 -10.78 5.28 -21.16
C GLY A 37 -9.31 5.57 -21.34
N LEU A 38 -8.94 6.54 -22.17
CA LEU A 38 -7.56 6.82 -22.54
C LEU A 38 -7.05 8.14 -21.94
N LYS A 39 -5.79 8.14 -21.58
CA LYS A 39 -5.04 9.37 -21.33
C LYS A 39 -4.66 10.03 -22.67
N PRO A 40 -4.43 11.36 -22.75
CA PRO A 40 -4.09 12.04 -23.99
C PRO A 40 -2.91 11.40 -24.74
N VAL A 41 -1.82 11.05 -24.06
CA VAL A 41 -0.67 10.38 -24.71
C VAL A 41 -1.04 9.03 -25.32
N GLN A 42 -1.87 8.24 -24.68
CA GLN A 42 -2.32 6.93 -25.18
C GLN A 42 -3.19 7.10 -26.42
N ARG A 43 -4.14 8.04 -26.39
CA ARG A 43 -5.01 8.37 -27.52
C ARG A 43 -4.19 8.83 -28.73
N ARG A 44 -3.20 9.71 -28.52
CA ARG A 44 -2.31 10.20 -29.56
C ARG A 44 -1.45 9.08 -30.18
N ILE A 45 -0.96 8.14 -29.38
CA ILE A 45 -0.22 6.98 -29.87
C ILE A 45 -1.11 6.11 -30.79
N LEU A 46 -2.30 5.73 -30.32
CA LEU A 46 -3.20 4.88 -31.09
C LEU A 46 -3.65 5.57 -32.38
N TYR A 47 -3.96 6.87 -32.31
CA TYR A 47 -4.36 7.64 -33.47
C TYR A 47 -3.21 7.81 -34.48
N ALA A 48 -1.99 8.11 -34.03
CA ALA A 48 -0.82 8.20 -34.92
C ALA A 48 -0.52 6.87 -35.63
N MET A 49 -0.65 5.74 -34.91
CA MET A 49 -0.50 4.42 -35.53
C MET A 49 -1.57 4.16 -36.60
N TYR A 50 -2.82 4.49 -36.29
CA TYR A 50 -3.93 4.31 -37.21
C TYR A 50 -3.80 5.21 -38.46
N SER A 51 -3.55 6.51 -38.29
CA SER A 51 -3.42 7.49 -39.36
C SER A 51 -2.23 7.20 -40.30
N SER A 52 -1.15 6.64 -39.74
CA SER A 52 -0.01 6.16 -40.55
C SER A 52 -0.23 4.79 -41.18
N GLY A 53 -1.39 4.14 -40.98
CA GLY A 53 -1.70 2.80 -41.51
C GLY A 53 -0.88 1.68 -40.89
N ASN A 54 -0.57 1.80 -39.59
CA ASN A 54 0.11 0.76 -38.83
C ASN A 54 -0.89 -0.12 -38.06
N THR A 55 -1.80 -0.73 -38.83
CA THR A 55 -2.93 -1.54 -38.39
C THR A 55 -2.57 -3.01 -38.17
N HIS A 56 -3.47 -3.77 -37.53
CA HIS A 56 -3.24 -5.17 -37.16
C HIS A 56 -2.90 -6.10 -38.36
N ASP A 57 -3.46 -5.80 -39.52
CA ASP A 57 -3.28 -6.56 -40.77
C ASP A 57 -1.96 -6.26 -41.49
N LYS A 58 -1.22 -5.25 -41.06
CA LYS A 58 0.06 -4.83 -41.66
C LYS A 58 1.25 -5.42 -40.91
N ASN A 59 2.40 -5.31 -41.57
CA ASN A 59 3.67 -5.70 -40.93
C ASN A 59 4.04 -4.79 -39.79
N PHE A 60 4.73 -5.34 -38.78
CA PHE A 60 5.30 -4.58 -37.68
C PHE A 60 6.23 -3.47 -38.20
N ARG A 61 6.19 -2.33 -37.54
CA ARG A 61 7.06 -1.17 -37.83
C ARG A 61 7.94 -0.85 -36.63
N LYS A 62 9.13 -0.30 -36.86
CA LYS A 62 10.02 0.14 -35.77
C LYS A 62 9.29 1.10 -34.83
N SER A 63 9.35 0.83 -33.54
CA SER A 63 8.71 1.66 -32.49
C SER A 63 9.19 3.11 -32.55
N ALA A 64 10.46 3.32 -32.90
CA ALA A 64 11.05 4.65 -33.08
C ALA A 64 10.32 5.51 -34.12
N LYS A 65 9.73 4.89 -35.19
CA LYS A 65 8.93 5.62 -36.18
C LYS A 65 7.65 6.14 -35.56
N THR A 66 6.89 5.29 -34.89
CA THR A 66 5.65 5.70 -34.21
C THR A 66 5.91 6.77 -33.16
N VAL A 67 6.96 6.62 -32.36
CA VAL A 67 7.35 7.63 -31.34
C VAL A 67 7.68 8.97 -32.01
N GLY A 68 8.41 8.95 -33.12
CA GLY A 68 8.73 10.14 -33.90
C GLY A 68 7.50 10.83 -34.48
N ASP A 69 6.55 10.06 -35.06
CA ASP A 69 5.29 10.58 -35.60
C ASP A 69 4.45 11.23 -34.48
N VAL A 70 4.37 10.61 -33.30
CA VAL A 70 3.62 11.13 -32.14
C VAL A 70 4.20 12.44 -31.62
N ILE A 71 5.52 12.52 -31.45
CA ILE A 71 6.19 13.73 -30.94
C ILE A 71 6.11 14.84 -31.95
N GLY A 72 6.36 14.55 -33.21
CA GLY A 72 6.40 15.54 -34.26
C GLY A 72 5.04 16.16 -34.59
N GLN A 73 3.94 15.40 -34.40
CA GLN A 73 2.61 15.84 -34.82
C GLN A 73 1.64 16.14 -33.69
N TYR A 74 1.72 15.43 -32.54
CA TYR A 74 0.63 15.47 -31.54
C TYR A 74 1.07 15.74 -30.13
N HIS A 75 2.27 15.27 -29.70
CA HIS A 75 2.64 15.25 -28.28
C HIS A 75 4.06 15.77 -28.05
N PRO A 76 4.26 17.10 -27.86
CA PRO A 76 5.57 17.75 -27.79
C PRO A 76 6.25 17.51 -26.43
N HIS A 77 6.54 16.26 -26.10
CA HIS A 77 7.18 15.82 -24.87
C HIS A 77 8.33 14.84 -25.17
N GLY A 78 9.11 14.46 -24.15
CA GLY A 78 10.26 13.57 -24.33
C GLY A 78 9.89 12.21 -24.94
N ASP A 79 10.71 11.75 -25.88
CA ASP A 79 10.57 10.50 -26.62
C ASP A 79 10.46 9.27 -25.73
N TYR A 80 11.24 9.21 -24.66
CA TYR A 80 11.22 8.11 -23.70
C TYR A 80 9.85 7.96 -23.02
N SER A 81 9.19 9.09 -22.66
CA SER A 81 7.86 9.03 -22.03
C SER A 81 6.78 8.48 -22.95
N VAL A 82 6.82 8.87 -24.24
CA VAL A 82 5.92 8.35 -25.27
C VAL A 82 6.19 6.88 -25.53
N TYR A 83 7.47 6.49 -25.62
CA TYR A 83 7.86 5.10 -25.81
C TYR A 83 7.39 4.19 -24.67
N ILE A 84 7.62 4.58 -23.41
CA ILE A 84 7.17 3.81 -22.25
C ILE A 84 5.63 3.71 -22.19
N ALA A 85 4.91 4.77 -22.54
CA ALA A 85 3.45 4.71 -22.65
C ALA A 85 3.00 3.70 -23.71
N MET A 86 3.66 3.70 -24.88
CA MET A 86 3.43 2.74 -25.95
C MET A 86 3.75 1.29 -25.53
N VAL A 87 4.88 1.06 -24.87
CA VAL A 87 5.27 -0.24 -24.31
C VAL A 87 4.21 -0.74 -23.33
N ARG A 88 3.74 0.12 -22.41
CA ARG A 88 2.70 -0.26 -21.42
C ARG A 88 1.41 -0.73 -22.09
N LEU A 89 1.04 -0.17 -23.25
CA LEU A 89 -0.11 -0.61 -24.02
C LEU A 89 0.06 -1.99 -24.67
N SER A 90 1.27 -2.55 -24.66
CA SER A 90 1.59 -3.89 -25.19
C SER A 90 1.82 -4.95 -24.12
N GLN A 91 1.79 -4.59 -22.83
CA GLN A 91 2.11 -5.50 -21.73
C GLN A 91 0.85 -6.23 -21.26
N ASP A 92 0.79 -7.54 -21.44
CA ASP A 92 -0.35 -8.39 -21.08
C ASP A 92 -0.53 -8.61 -19.57
N TRP A 93 0.52 -8.33 -18.78
CA TRP A 93 0.43 -8.30 -17.31
C TRP A 93 -0.04 -6.93 -16.74
N LYS A 94 -0.19 -5.90 -17.61
CA LYS A 94 -0.67 -4.56 -17.26
C LYS A 94 -2.08 -4.26 -17.77
N LEU A 95 -2.41 -4.74 -18.94
CA LEU A 95 -3.72 -4.55 -19.57
C LEU A 95 -4.45 -5.88 -19.68
N ARG A 96 -5.75 -5.87 -19.39
CA ARG A 96 -6.60 -7.05 -19.57
C ARG A 96 -6.73 -7.45 -21.04
N HIS A 97 -6.68 -6.46 -21.92
CA HIS A 97 -6.59 -6.61 -23.37
C HIS A 97 -5.58 -5.60 -23.91
N VAL A 98 -4.48 -6.07 -24.46
CA VAL A 98 -3.45 -5.21 -25.04
C VAL A 98 -3.98 -4.45 -26.24
N LEU A 99 -3.56 -3.20 -26.37
CA LEU A 99 -3.95 -2.32 -27.48
C LEU A 99 -2.85 -2.21 -28.55
N ILE A 100 -1.64 -2.63 -28.23
CA ILE A 100 -0.50 -2.66 -29.15
C ILE A 100 0.11 -4.05 -29.11
N GLU A 101 0.38 -4.64 -30.27
CA GLU A 101 1.22 -5.82 -30.42
C GLU A 101 2.66 -5.38 -30.62
N MET A 102 3.59 -5.97 -29.89
CA MET A 102 5.01 -5.61 -29.96
C MET A 102 5.90 -6.82 -30.16
N HIS A 103 6.88 -6.70 -31.05
CA HIS A 103 7.97 -7.64 -31.21
C HIS A 103 9.25 -7.10 -30.54
N GLY A 104 10.01 -7.98 -29.94
CA GLY A 104 11.21 -7.65 -29.17
C GLY A 104 10.96 -7.61 -27.67
N ASN A 105 11.95 -7.13 -26.92
CA ASN A 105 11.83 -7.01 -25.46
C ASN A 105 11.01 -5.77 -25.10
N ASN A 106 9.79 -5.99 -24.63
CA ASN A 106 8.86 -4.96 -24.12
C ASN A 106 8.80 -4.90 -22.57
N GLY A 107 9.87 -5.37 -21.89
CA GLY A 107 9.94 -5.46 -20.44
C GLY A 107 9.46 -6.81 -19.91
N SER A 108 9.39 -6.94 -18.60
CA SER A 108 8.89 -8.13 -17.93
C SER A 108 8.08 -7.81 -16.67
N ILE A 109 7.42 -8.81 -16.12
CA ILE A 109 6.71 -8.73 -14.82
C ILE A 109 7.70 -8.53 -13.65
N ASP A 110 8.99 -8.74 -13.87
CA ASP A 110 10.08 -8.43 -12.95
C ASP A 110 10.48 -6.96 -12.94
N ASN A 111 9.75 -6.13 -13.72
CA ASN A 111 10.04 -4.73 -13.94
C ASN A 111 11.36 -4.46 -14.67
N ASP A 112 11.82 -5.43 -15.48
CA ASP A 112 12.93 -5.17 -16.40
C ASP A 112 12.51 -4.10 -17.41
N PRO A 113 13.42 -3.17 -17.76
CA PRO A 113 13.12 -2.16 -18.75
C PRO A 113 13.00 -2.78 -20.17
N PRO A 114 12.17 -2.19 -21.02
CA PRO A 114 12.12 -2.60 -22.42
C PRO A 114 13.44 -2.28 -23.13
N ALA A 115 13.69 -2.97 -24.21
CA ALA A 115 14.79 -2.61 -25.11
C ALA A 115 14.53 -1.22 -25.72
N ALA A 116 15.59 -0.52 -26.14
CA ALA A 116 15.44 0.78 -26.77
C ALA A 116 14.56 0.70 -28.04
N MET A 117 13.79 1.78 -28.29
CA MET A 117 12.76 1.83 -29.36
C MET A 117 13.28 1.52 -30.79
N ARG A 118 14.60 1.61 -31.02
CA ARG A 118 15.23 1.23 -32.29
C ARG A 118 15.28 -0.30 -32.52
N TYR A 119 15.13 -1.09 -31.42
CA TYR A 119 15.17 -2.55 -31.51
C TYR A 119 13.78 -3.20 -31.53
N THR A 120 12.78 -2.54 -30.93
CA THR A 120 11.40 -3.04 -30.88
C THR A 120 10.62 -2.64 -32.11
N GLU A 121 9.59 -3.43 -32.41
CA GLU A 121 8.64 -3.18 -33.51
C GLU A 121 7.23 -3.32 -32.96
N ALA A 122 6.29 -2.53 -33.49
CA ALA A 122 4.93 -2.49 -33.01
C ALA A 122 3.92 -2.29 -34.12
N LYS A 123 2.68 -2.70 -33.84
CA LYS A 123 1.46 -2.43 -34.63
C LYS A 123 0.23 -2.37 -33.71
N LEU A 124 -0.87 -1.83 -34.18
CA LEU A 124 -2.14 -1.90 -33.44
C LEU A 124 -2.58 -3.35 -33.26
N SER A 125 -3.19 -3.65 -32.11
CA SER A 125 -3.90 -4.90 -31.93
C SER A 125 -5.26 -4.86 -32.64
N LEU A 126 -5.81 -6.03 -32.93
CA LEU A 126 -7.13 -6.14 -33.54
C LEU A 126 -8.24 -5.46 -32.70
N LEU A 127 -8.15 -5.52 -31.37
CA LEU A 127 -9.11 -4.87 -30.47
C LEU A 127 -8.92 -3.34 -30.45
N ALA A 128 -7.68 -2.84 -30.57
CA ALA A 128 -7.43 -1.40 -30.60
C ALA A 128 -8.11 -0.71 -31.79
N GLU A 129 -8.27 -1.41 -32.90
CA GLU A 129 -8.98 -0.86 -34.08
C GLU A 129 -10.47 -0.64 -33.83
N GLU A 130 -11.08 -1.39 -32.89
CA GLU A 130 -12.47 -1.14 -32.48
C GLU A 130 -12.62 0.18 -31.69
N LEU A 131 -11.52 0.72 -31.11
CA LEU A 131 -11.52 2.08 -30.53
C LEU A 131 -11.49 3.18 -31.59
N LEU A 132 -10.91 2.90 -32.75
CA LEU A 132 -10.65 3.86 -33.83
C LEU A 132 -11.63 3.72 -34.99
N ARG A 133 -12.44 2.68 -34.99
CA ARG A 133 -13.33 2.35 -36.10
C ARG A 133 -14.28 3.49 -36.39
N ASP A 134 -14.45 3.76 -37.68
CA ASP A 134 -15.30 4.84 -38.22
C ASP A 134 -14.85 6.27 -37.83
N ILE A 135 -13.61 6.48 -37.34
CA ILE A 135 -13.12 7.82 -36.98
C ILE A 135 -13.11 8.78 -38.18
N ASN A 136 -12.99 8.27 -39.40
CA ASN A 136 -13.00 9.06 -40.64
C ASN A 136 -14.44 9.44 -41.13
N LYS A 137 -15.49 9.07 -40.37
CA LYS A 137 -16.89 9.35 -40.69
C LYS A 137 -17.46 10.47 -39.80
N GLU A 138 -16.64 11.40 -39.36
CA GLU A 138 -17.03 12.55 -38.53
C GLU A 138 -17.71 12.15 -37.20
N THR A 139 -17.36 10.97 -36.70
CA THR A 139 -17.97 10.39 -35.50
C THR A 139 -17.64 11.13 -34.21
N VAL A 140 -16.48 11.79 -34.17
CA VAL A 140 -15.96 12.55 -33.02
C VAL A 140 -15.40 13.88 -33.46
N SER A 141 -15.33 14.83 -32.52
CA SER A 141 -14.78 16.16 -32.80
C SER A 141 -13.25 16.09 -32.87
N PHE A 142 -12.68 16.83 -33.80
CA PHE A 142 -11.26 17.06 -33.96
C PHE A 142 -10.90 18.47 -33.49
N ILE A 143 -9.74 18.60 -32.91
CA ILE A 143 -9.17 19.89 -32.45
C ILE A 143 -7.78 20.09 -33.09
N PRO A 144 -7.32 21.35 -33.22
CA PRO A 144 -5.96 21.62 -33.65
C PRO A 144 -4.96 20.95 -32.68
N ASN A 145 -3.84 20.46 -33.21
CA ASN A 145 -2.74 19.98 -32.42
C ASN A 145 -1.98 21.17 -31.76
N TYR A 146 -0.88 20.89 -31.07
CA TYR A 146 -0.13 21.85 -30.27
C TYR A 146 0.45 23.06 -31.07
N ASP A 147 0.62 22.95 -32.38
CA ASP A 147 1.18 23.98 -33.28
C ASP A 147 0.23 24.40 -34.41
N ASP A 148 -1.04 24.02 -34.33
CA ASP A 148 -2.11 24.31 -35.32
C ASP A 148 -1.82 23.82 -36.75
N THR A 149 -0.89 22.90 -36.95
CA THR A 149 -0.51 22.37 -38.28
C THR A 149 -1.37 21.20 -38.73
N THR A 150 -1.94 20.44 -37.80
CA THR A 150 -2.80 19.28 -38.05
C THR A 150 -3.91 19.15 -37.03
N LEU A 151 -4.85 18.23 -37.28
CA LEU A 151 -5.95 17.96 -36.35
C LEU A 151 -5.74 16.65 -35.61
N GLU A 152 -6.12 16.62 -34.34
CA GLU A 152 -6.17 15.41 -33.52
C GLU A 152 -7.57 15.16 -32.94
N PRO A 153 -8.00 13.91 -32.72
CA PRO A 153 -9.29 13.62 -32.13
C PRO A 153 -9.32 13.97 -30.64
N MET A 154 -10.36 14.69 -30.21
CA MET A 154 -10.58 14.99 -28.80
C MET A 154 -10.82 13.71 -27.97
N VAL A 155 -11.46 12.71 -28.57
CA VAL A 155 -11.80 11.42 -28.00
C VAL A 155 -11.89 10.40 -29.15
N LEU A 156 -11.67 9.11 -28.87
CA LEU A 156 -11.88 8.07 -29.88
C LEU A 156 -13.33 7.59 -29.91
N PRO A 157 -13.83 7.04 -31.06
CA PRO A 157 -15.17 6.47 -31.16
C PRO A 157 -15.46 5.37 -30.12
N SER A 158 -14.48 4.50 -29.82
CA SER A 158 -14.49 3.54 -28.70
C SER A 158 -15.71 2.61 -28.66
N ARG A 159 -15.85 1.69 -29.61
CA ARG A 159 -17.00 0.77 -29.73
C ARG A 159 -17.22 -0.16 -28.54
N PHE A 160 -16.34 -0.15 -27.53
CA PHE A 160 -16.50 -0.88 -26.27
C PHE A 160 -16.03 -0.02 -25.08
N PRO A 161 -16.54 -0.25 -23.84
CA PRO A 161 -16.22 0.57 -22.68
C PRO A 161 -14.79 0.28 -22.15
N ASN A 162 -13.79 0.80 -22.86
CA ASN A 162 -12.37 0.54 -22.59
C ASN A 162 -11.93 0.95 -21.18
N LEU A 163 -12.50 2.01 -20.60
CA LEU A 163 -12.19 2.43 -19.24
C LEU A 163 -12.41 1.32 -18.22
N LEU A 164 -13.50 0.58 -18.33
CA LEU A 164 -13.80 -0.54 -17.45
C LEU A 164 -13.02 -1.81 -17.82
N VAL A 165 -12.81 -2.04 -19.12
CA VAL A 165 -12.13 -3.26 -19.61
C VAL A 165 -10.66 -3.26 -19.21
N ASN A 166 -9.92 -2.18 -19.48
CA ASN A 166 -8.48 -2.10 -19.23
C ASN A 166 -8.11 -1.33 -17.94
N GLY A 167 -9.07 -0.64 -17.34
CA GLY A 167 -8.82 0.18 -16.16
C GLY A 167 -7.92 1.39 -16.47
N SER A 168 -7.55 2.11 -15.43
CA SER A 168 -6.58 3.20 -15.51
C SER A 168 -6.03 3.54 -14.13
N THR A 169 -4.73 3.77 -14.04
CA THR A 169 -4.06 4.28 -12.82
C THR A 169 -3.35 5.59 -13.13
N GLY A 170 -3.42 6.57 -12.24
CA GLY A 170 -2.77 7.86 -12.45
C GLY A 170 -2.78 8.75 -11.23
N ILE A 171 -1.76 9.61 -11.14
CA ILE A 171 -1.62 10.59 -10.06
C ILE A 171 -1.54 11.98 -10.68
N SER A 172 -2.40 12.88 -10.23
CA SER A 172 -2.52 14.26 -10.70
C SER A 172 -2.45 15.23 -9.51
N ALA A 173 -2.52 16.54 -9.79
CA ALA A 173 -2.57 17.58 -8.78
C ALA A 173 -3.92 17.52 -8.02
N GLY A 174 -3.91 17.03 -6.78
CA GLY A 174 -5.11 16.89 -5.93
C GLY A 174 -6.05 15.72 -6.28
N TYR A 175 -5.79 14.97 -7.36
CA TYR A 175 -6.58 13.83 -7.77
C TYR A 175 -5.69 12.62 -8.07
N ALA A 176 -6.19 11.45 -7.75
CA ALA A 176 -5.62 10.19 -8.19
C ALA A 176 -6.73 9.35 -8.81
N THR A 177 -6.39 8.47 -9.72
CA THR A 177 -7.31 7.48 -10.26
C THR A 177 -6.73 6.08 -10.10
N ASP A 178 -7.57 5.14 -9.70
CA ASP A 178 -7.26 3.73 -9.62
C ASP A 178 -8.53 2.93 -9.97
N ILE A 179 -8.71 2.70 -11.26
CA ILE A 179 -9.85 1.97 -11.83
C ILE A 179 -9.31 0.61 -12.26
N PRO A 180 -9.76 -0.50 -11.64
CA PRO A 180 -9.27 -1.82 -11.99
C PRO A 180 -9.80 -2.28 -13.35
N PRO A 181 -9.08 -3.17 -14.06
CA PRO A 181 -9.57 -3.81 -15.25
C PRO A 181 -10.68 -4.84 -14.92
N HIS A 182 -11.54 -5.09 -15.92
CA HIS A 182 -12.65 -6.03 -15.82
C HIS A 182 -12.73 -6.94 -17.06
N ASN A 183 -13.46 -8.04 -16.91
CA ASN A 183 -13.71 -8.94 -18.04
C ASN A 183 -14.58 -8.29 -19.13
N LEU A 184 -14.09 -8.27 -20.38
CA LEU A 184 -14.75 -7.64 -21.51
C LEU A 184 -16.19 -8.11 -21.70
N ALA A 185 -16.41 -9.43 -21.62
CA ALA A 185 -17.74 -9.99 -21.83
C ALA A 185 -18.71 -9.61 -20.71
N GLU A 186 -18.23 -9.53 -19.45
CA GLU A 186 -19.02 -9.08 -18.30
C GLU A 186 -19.39 -7.60 -18.42
N VAL A 187 -18.43 -6.76 -18.79
CA VAL A 187 -18.64 -5.31 -18.98
C VAL A 187 -19.65 -5.06 -20.08
N ILE A 188 -19.51 -5.70 -21.23
CA ILE A 188 -20.47 -5.59 -22.34
C ILE A 188 -21.85 -6.08 -21.91
N GLN A 189 -21.94 -7.21 -21.20
CA GLN A 189 -23.22 -7.73 -20.73
C GLN A 189 -23.91 -6.78 -19.76
N ALA A 190 -23.15 -6.16 -18.85
CA ALA A 190 -23.68 -5.14 -17.94
C ALA A 190 -24.17 -3.91 -18.70
N THR A 191 -23.41 -3.46 -19.70
CA THR A 191 -23.78 -2.33 -20.57
C THR A 191 -25.08 -2.63 -21.33
N LEU A 192 -25.20 -3.82 -21.92
CA LEU A 192 -26.46 -4.25 -22.60
C LEU A 192 -27.65 -4.24 -21.65
N LYS A 193 -27.48 -4.69 -20.42
CA LYS A 193 -28.54 -4.67 -19.41
C LYS A 193 -28.88 -3.27 -18.91
N TYR A 194 -27.90 -2.38 -18.90
CA TYR A 194 -28.15 -0.95 -18.65
C TYR A 194 -28.95 -0.29 -19.78
N ILE A 195 -28.66 -0.60 -21.05
CA ILE A 195 -29.44 -0.13 -22.21
C ILE A 195 -30.88 -0.63 -22.14
N ASP A 196 -31.11 -1.91 -21.76
CA ASP A 196 -32.44 -2.49 -21.59
C ASP A 196 -33.24 -1.85 -20.43
N ASN A 197 -32.56 -1.43 -19.36
CA ASN A 197 -33.16 -0.83 -18.18
C ASN A 197 -32.22 0.21 -17.55
N PRO A 198 -32.31 1.49 -17.89
CA PRO A 198 -31.47 2.55 -17.32
C PRO A 198 -31.60 2.70 -15.80
N ASP A 199 -32.68 2.24 -15.18
CA ASP A 199 -32.91 2.29 -13.73
C ASP A 199 -32.37 1.09 -12.98
N ILE A 200 -31.68 0.17 -13.67
CA ILE A 200 -31.07 -1.01 -13.06
C ILE A 200 -30.18 -0.64 -11.88
N THR A 201 -30.33 -1.32 -10.73
CA THR A 201 -29.54 -1.05 -9.54
C THR A 201 -28.14 -1.68 -9.65
N VAL A 202 -27.17 -1.17 -8.86
CA VAL A 202 -25.81 -1.74 -8.81
C VAL A 202 -25.85 -3.23 -8.45
N ASN A 203 -26.68 -3.64 -7.48
CA ASN A 203 -26.85 -5.05 -7.12
C ASN A 203 -27.33 -5.94 -8.29
N GLN A 204 -28.17 -5.39 -9.16
CA GLN A 204 -28.62 -6.11 -10.36
C GLN A 204 -27.52 -6.16 -11.43
N LEU A 205 -26.74 -5.05 -11.60
CA LEU A 205 -25.59 -5.01 -12.52
C LEU A 205 -24.51 -6.01 -12.09
N MET A 206 -24.26 -6.18 -10.79
CA MET A 206 -23.28 -7.14 -10.25
C MET A 206 -23.60 -8.61 -10.57
N LYS A 207 -24.81 -8.94 -11.02
CA LYS A 207 -25.11 -10.27 -11.57
C LYS A 207 -24.38 -10.53 -12.89
N TYR A 208 -24.04 -9.47 -13.63
CA TYR A 208 -23.40 -9.52 -14.95
C TYR A 208 -21.94 -9.11 -14.90
N ILE A 209 -21.58 -8.09 -14.10
CA ILE A 209 -20.20 -7.67 -13.83
C ILE A 209 -19.85 -7.96 -12.38
N LYS A 210 -19.21 -9.11 -12.16
CA LYS A 210 -19.00 -9.67 -10.83
C LYS A 210 -17.99 -8.87 -10.00
N GLY A 211 -17.00 -8.26 -10.65
CA GLY A 211 -15.90 -7.53 -10.02
C GLY A 211 -14.71 -7.36 -10.95
N PRO A 212 -13.60 -6.81 -10.49
CA PRO A 212 -12.35 -6.70 -11.25
C PRO A 212 -11.91 -8.05 -11.82
N ASP A 213 -11.20 -8.02 -12.94
CA ASP A 213 -10.59 -9.19 -13.58
C ASP A 213 -9.15 -8.82 -13.98
N PHE A 214 -8.23 -9.04 -13.06
CA PHE A 214 -6.84 -8.63 -13.22
C PHE A 214 -6.09 -9.50 -14.24
N PRO A 215 -5.24 -8.93 -15.10
CA PRO A 215 -4.47 -9.69 -16.08
C PRO A 215 -3.52 -10.70 -15.44
N THR A 216 -3.06 -10.47 -14.22
CA THR A 216 -2.21 -11.38 -13.45
C THR A 216 -2.98 -12.44 -12.65
N GLY A 217 -4.31 -12.48 -12.77
CA GLY A 217 -5.17 -13.40 -12.03
C GLY A 217 -5.31 -13.04 -10.56
N GLY A 218 -5.13 -14.02 -9.69
CA GLY A 218 -5.24 -13.88 -8.25
C GLY A 218 -6.65 -14.05 -7.69
N ILE A 219 -6.75 -14.03 -6.37
CA ILE A 219 -7.98 -14.23 -5.61
C ILE A 219 -8.40 -12.89 -5.01
N ILE A 220 -9.57 -12.42 -5.39
CA ILE A 220 -10.18 -11.18 -4.88
C ILE A 220 -11.10 -11.55 -3.73
N GLN A 221 -10.93 -10.91 -2.57
CA GLN A 221 -11.78 -11.10 -1.39
C GLN A 221 -12.48 -9.79 -1.01
N GLY A 222 -13.75 -9.87 -0.60
CA GLY A 222 -14.52 -8.74 -0.10
C GLY A 222 -15.49 -8.14 -1.12
N ILE A 223 -16.58 -8.87 -1.42
CA ILE A 223 -17.63 -8.45 -2.36
C ILE A 223 -18.30 -7.12 -1.95
N ASP A 224 -18.41 -6.84 -0.65
CA ASP A 224 -18.95 -5.58 -0.13
C ASP A 224 -18.08 -4.37 -0.50
N GLY A 225 -16.75 -4.58 -0.56
CA GLY A 225 -15.82 -3.57 -1.04
C GLY A 225 -16.00 -3.25 -2.53
N ILE A 226 -16.26 -4.28 -3.35
CA ILE A 226 -16.59 -4.13 -4.77
C ILE A 226 -17.91 -3.37 -4.92
N LYS A 227 -18.96 -3.78 -4.20
CA LYS A 227 -20.26 -3.13 -4.22
C LYS A 227 -20.15 -1.65 -3.86
N LYS A 228 -19.47 -1.33 -2.79
CA LYS A 228 -19.24 0.06 -2.35
C LYS A 228 -18.49 0.87 -3.42
N ALA A 229 -17.48 0.28 -4.07
CA ALA A 229 -16.76 0.92 -5.16
C ALA A 229 -17.68 1.19 -6.37
N TYR A 230 -18.51 0.24 -6.72
CA TYR A 230 -19.45 0.39 -7.85
C TYR A 230 -20.57 1.39 -7.58
N GLU A 231 -20.96 1.58 -6.33
CA GLU A 231 -21.94 2.60 -5.92
C GLU A 231 -21.33 4.00 -5.85
N SER A 232 -20.18 4.15 -5.22
CA SER A 232 -19.60 5.46 -4.84
C SER A 232 -18.32 5.85 -5.55
N GLY A 233 -17.72 4.97 -6.36
CA GLY A 233 -16.40 5.15 -6.95
C GLY A 233 -15.23 4.86 -5.99
N LYS A 234 -15.49 4.55 -4.69
CA LYS A 234 -14.46 4.22 -3.69
C LYS A 234 -14.80 2.93 -2.96
N GLY A 235 -13.83 2.05 -2.83
CA GLY A 235 -13.96 0.79 -2.11
C GLY A 235 -12.58 0.19 -1.84
N ARG A 236 -12.56 -0.89 -1.06
CA ARG A 236 -11.34 -1.62 -0.73
C ARG A 236 -11.62 -3.11 -0.82
N ILE A 237 -10.73 -3.82 -1.48
CA ILE A 237 -10.71 -5.28 -1.57
C ILE A 237 -9.33 -5.80 -1.17
N ILE A 238 -9.27 -7.08 -0.90
CA ILE A 238 -8.01 -7.81 -0.73
C ILE A 238 -7.75 -8.60 -2.00
N VAL A 239 -6.53 -8.56 -2.50
CA VAL A 239 -6.08 -9.39 -3.63
C VAL A 239 -4.95 -10.29 -3.15
N ARG A 240 -5.13 -11.60 -3.29
CA ARG A 240 -4.16 -12.63 -2.90
C ARG A 240 -3.59 -13.33 -4.11
N SER A 241 -2.34 -13.75 -3.98
CA SER A 241 -1.71 -14.72 -4.87
C SER A 241 -2.41 -16.06 -4.82
N LYS A 242 -2.43 -16.76 -5.93
CA LYS A 242 -2.80 -18.18 -5.97
C LYS A 242 -1.61 -19.00 -5.54
N VAL A 243 -1.74 -19.72 -4.42
CA VAL A 243 -0.69 -20.55 -3.83
C VAL A 243 -1.21 -21.96 -3.67
N GLU A 244 -0.53 -22.90 -4.27
CA GLU A 244 -0.84 -24.34 -4.23
C GLU A 244 0.27 -25.11 -3.49
N GLU A 245 -0.07 -26.21 -2.85
CA GLU A 245 0.90 -27.08 -2.19
C GLU A 245 1.23 -28.26 -3.11
N GLU A 246 2.51 -28.49 -3.34
CA GLU A 246 3.00 -29.67 -4.06
C GLU A 246 3.92 -30.51 -3.14
N THR A 247 3.88 -31.83 -3.30
CA THR A 247 4.78 -32.74 -2.60
C THR A 247 5.90 -33.21 -3.52
N LEU A 248 7.15 -32.97 -3.12
CA LEU A 248 8.33 -33.39 -3.83
C LEU A 248 8.60 -34.92 -3.67
N ARG A 249 9.38 -35.50 -4.59
CA ARG A 249 9.74 -36.93 -4.56
C ARG A 249 10.45 -37.38 -3.27
N ASN A 250 11.12 -36.45 -2.57
CA ASN A 250 11.80 -36.68 -1.29
C ASN A 250 10.87 -36.59 -0.07
N GLY A 251 9.56 -36.42 -0.27
CA GLY A 251 8.55 -36.26 0.78
C GLY A 251 8.50 -34.87 1.41
N ARG A 252 9.30 -33.90 0.94
CA ARG A 252 9.17 -32.49 1.34
C ARG A 252 8.02 -31.86 0.60
N LYS A 253 7.47 -30.80 1.19
CA LYS A 253 6.43 -29.98 0.58
C LYS A 253 7.06 -28.73 -0.01
N GLN A 254 6.42 -28.16 -1.03
CA GLN A 254 6.72 -26.82 -1.54
C GLN A 254 5.43 -26.06 -1.79
N LEU A 255 5.46 -24.74 -1.58
CA LEU A 255 4.42 -23.82 -1.97
C LEU A 255 4.74 -23.27 -3.35
N ILE A 256 3.81 -23.42 -4.28
CA ILE A 256 3.91 -22.93 -5.65
C ILE A 256 2.98 -21.75 -5.83
N ILE A 257 3.54 -20.63 -6.23
CA ILE A 257 2.80 -19.42 -6.56
C ILE A 257 2.72 -19.34 -8.08
N THR A 258 1.50 -19.37 -8.62
CA THR A 258 1.24 -19.31 -10.07
C THR A 258 0.63 -17.98 -10.51
N GLU A 259 0.06 -17.23 -9.58
CA GLU A 259 -0.55 -15.93 -9.83
C GLU A 259 -0.16 -14.97 -8.70
N ILE A 260 0.15 -13.71 -9.04
CA ILE A 260 0.50 -12.66 -8.07
C ILE A 260 -0.49 -11.49 -8.18
N PRO A 261 -0.68 -10.69 -7.12
CA PRO A 261 -1.57 -9.56 -7.17
C PRO A 261 -1.16 -8.54 -8.23
N TYR A 262 -2.16 -7.89 -8.79
CA TYR A 262 -1.98 -6.89 -9.84
C TYR A 262 -1.04 -5.75 -9.41
N GLU A 263 -0.16 -5.31 -10.31
CA GLU A 263 0.87 -4.27 -10.11
C GLU A 263 2.00 -4.67 -9.13
N VAL A 264 2.01 -5.89 -8.59
CA VAL A 264 3.13 -6.38 -7.78
C VAL A 264 4.33 -6.73 -8.66
N ASN A 265 5.51 -6.29 -8.25
CA ASN A 265 6.77 -6.66 -8.89
C ASN A 265 7.23 -8.04 -8.42
N LYS A 266 7.33 -9.01 -9.35
CA LYS A 266 7.66 -10.40 -9.03
C LYS A 266 9.05 -10.54 -8.41
N SER A 267 10.06 -9.90 -8.97
CA SER A 267 11.45 -9.96 -8.48
C SER A 267 11.58 -9.40 -7.06
N SER A 268 10.91 -8.27 -6.76
CA SER A 268 10.85 -7.69 -5.41
C SER A 268 10.12 -8.60 -4.42
N LEU A 269 9.06 -9.26 -4.87
CA LEU A 269 8.32 -10.24 -4.06
C LEU A 269 9.18 -11.46 -3.71
N VAL A 270 9.86 -12.05 -4.69
CA VAL A 270 10.79 -13.17 -4.49
C VAL A 270 11.89 -12.79 -3.51
N LYS A 271 12.53 -11.63 -3.73
CA LYS A 271 13.54 -11.09 -2.83
C LYS A 271 13.01 -10.91 -1.42
N ARG A 272 11.81 -10.36 -1.25
CA ARG A 272 11.19 -10.17 0.06
C ARG A 272 10.96 -11.47 0.80
N ILE A 273 10.50 -12.50 0.10
CA ILE A 273 10.29 -13.84 0.69
C ILE A 273 11.63 -14.45 1.12
N ASP A 274 12.67 -14.29 0.28
CA ASP A 274 14.01 -14.79 0.61
C ASP A 274 14.64 -14.04 1.79
N GLU A 275 14.43 -12.73 1.92
CA GLU A 275 14.83 -11.95 3.09
C GLU A 275 14.15 -12.45 4.38
N LEU A 276 12.86 -12.79 4.33
CA LEU A 276 12.15 -13.36 5.48
C LEU A 276 12.76 -14.70 5.91
N ARG A 277 13.23 -15.52 4.96
CA ARG A 277 13.96 -16.76 5.20
C ARG A 277 15.34 -16.48 5.80
N ALA A 278 16.13 -15.61 5.16
CA ALA A 278 17.51 -15.30 5.56
C ALA A 278 17.59 -14.67 6.96
N ASP A 279 16.64 -13.78 7.28
CA ASP A 279 16.49 -13.14 8.60
C ASP A 279 15.94 -14.11 9.67
N LYS A 280 15.69 -15.38 9.34
CA LYS A 280 15.08 -16.39 10.22
C LYS A 280 13.77 -15.93 10.87
N LYS A 281 13.02 -15.06 10.20
CA LYS A 281 11.68 -14.62 10.62
C LYS A 281 10.61 -15.69 10.40
N VAL A 282 10.93 -16.67 9.56
CA VAL A 282 10.13 -17.85 9.28
C VAL A 282 11.06 -19.05 9.31
N ASP A 283 10.93 -19.91 10.32
CA ASP A 283 11.61 -21.20 10.30
C ASP A 283 10.72 -22.19 9.54
N GLY A 284 11.28 -22.84 8.54
CA GLY A 284 10.52 -23.79 7.72
C GLY A 284 10.70 -23.61 6.22
N ILE A 285 11.22 -22.47 5.76
CA ILE A 285 11.58 -22.27 4.35
C ILE A 285 13.04 -22.69 4.15
N VAL A 286 13.27 -23.60 3.19
CA VAL A 286 14.61 -24.06 2.80
C VAL A 286 15.19 -23.15 1.73
N GLU A 287 14.41 -22.93 0.66
CA GLU A 287 14.85 -22.19 -0.51
C GLU A 287 13.67 -21.52 -1.20
N VAL A 288 13.93 -20.42 -1.87
CA VAL A 288 12.97 -19.70 -2.72
C VAL A 288 13.57 -19.63 -4.13
N ARG A 289 12.85 -20.17 -5.11
CA ARG A 289 13.29 -20.19 -6.51
C ARG A 289 12.25 -19.55 -7.41
N ASP A 290 12.71 -18.75 -8.35
CA ASP A 290 11.90 -18.31 -9.48
C ASP A 290 12.07 -19.31 -10.62
N GLU A 291 11.02 -20.05 -10.91
CA GLU A 291 10.97 -21.07 -11.97
C GLU A 291 10.08 -20.62 -13.14
N THR A 292 9.80 -19.29 -13.21
CA THR A 292 8.99 -18.69 -14.28
C THR A 292 9.61 -18.94 -15.64
N ASP A 293 8.84 -19.49 -16.56
CA ASP A 293 9.26 -19.77 -17.92
C ASP A 293 8.16 -19.41 -18.96
N ARG A 294 8.26 -19.93 -20.17
CA ARG A 294 7.28 -19.68 -21.24
C ARG A 294 5.89 -20.27 -20.98
N THR A 295 5.77 -21.19 -20.02
CA THR A 295 4.50 -21.83 -19.65
C THR A 295 3.71 -21.00 -18.64
N GLY A 296 4.37 -20.08 -17.94
CA GLY A 296 3.72 -19.16 -16.99
C GLY A 296 4.59 -18.82 -15.79
N LEU A 297 4.00 -18.00 -14.91
CA LEU A 297 4.61 -17.61 -13.65
C LEU A 297 4.65 -18.81 -12.70
N ARG A 298 5.83 -19.07 -12.13
CA ARG A 298 6.04 -20.13 -11.15
C ARG A 298 7.12 -19.72 -10.15
N ILE A 299 6.74 -19.44 -8.91
CA ILE A 299 7.66 -19.21 -7.80
C ILE A 299 7.52 -20.41 -6.87
N ALA A 300 8.62 -21.13 -6.62
CA ALA A 300 8.67 -22.31 -5.77
C ALA A 300 9.33 -21.98 -4.43
N ILE A 301 8.64 -22.25 -3.33
CA ILE A 301 9.13 -22.09 -1.96
C ILE A 301 9.23 -23.49 -1.35
N GLU A 302 10.44 -24.04 -1.27
CA GLU A 302 10.67 -25.35 -0.68
C GLU A 302 10.65 -25.28 0.84
N LEU A 303 9.90 -26.19 1.46
CA LEU A 303 9.70 -26.24 2.91
C LEU A 303 10.54 -27.35 3.55
N LYS A 304 10.91 -27.17 4.82
CA LYS A 304 11.48 -28.23 5.65
C LYS A 304 10.49 -29.36 5.83
N LYS A 305 10.99 -30.56 6.18
CA LYS A 305 10.16 -31.70 6.51
C LYS A 305 9.35 -31.41 7.80
N ASP A 306 8.13 -31.88 7.86
CA ASP A 306 7.25 -31.82 9.05
C ASP A 306 6.83 -30.40 9.51
N VAL A 307 6.89 -29.39 8.62
CA VAL A 307 6.38 -28.04 8.91
C VAL A 307 4.93 -27.87 8.46
N ASN A 308 4.20 -27.00 9.14
CA ASN A 308 2.84 -26.63 8.77
C ASN A 308 2.88 -25.63 7.60
N SER A 309 2.66 -26.10 6.39
CA SER A 309 2.66 -25.30 5.16
C SER A 309 1.61 -24.19 5.19
N GLU A 310 0.43 -24.42 5.78
CA GLU A 310 -0.65 -23.44 5.89
C GLU A 310 -0.23 -22.23 6.76
N SER A 311 0.43 -22.50 7.88
CA SER A 311 0.92 -21.43 8.76
C SER A 311 2.02 -20.57 8.09
N ILE A 312 2.90 -21.21 7.31
CA ILE A 312 3.91 -20.50 6.52
C ILE A 312 3.23 -19.65 5.44
N LYS A 313 2.28 -20.21 4.69
CA LYS A 313 1.49 -19.51 3.69
C LYS A 313 0.80 -18.28 4.29
N ASN A 314 0.13 -18.44 5.42
CA ASN A 314 -0.54 -17.36 6.15
C ASN A 314 0.43 -16.26 6.62
N TYR A 315 1.60 -16.64 7.07
CA TYR A 315 2.64 -15.67 7.43
C TYR A 315 3.12 -14.88 6.21
N LEU A 316 3.35 -15.54 5.09
CA LEU A 316 3.80 -14.91 3.86
C LEU A 316 2.73 -13.94 3.32
N TYR A 317 1.45 -14.29 3.35
CA TYR A 317 0.35 -13.37 3.01
C TYR A 317 0.35 -12.10 3.85
N LYS A 318 0.71 -12.19 5.14
CA LYS A 318 0.70 -11.04 6.04
C LYS A 318 1.95 -10.17 5.96
N ASN A 319 3.10 -10.74 5.56
CA ASN A 319 4.41 -10.09 5.65
C ASN A 319 5.08 -9.86 4.30
N SER A 320 4.39 -10.15 3.19
CA SER A 320 4.85 -9.89 1.83
C SER A 320 3.70 -9.45 0.93
N ASP A 321 4.01 -9.05 -0.30
CA ASP A 321 3.03 -8.62 -1.30
C ASP A 321 2.30 -9.80 -1.98
N LEU A 322 2.37 -11.02 -1.40
CA LEU A 322 1.48 -12.12 -1.78
C LEU A 322 0.00 -11.82 -1.48
N GLN A 323 -0.25 -10.87 -0.59
CA GLN A 323 -1.54 -10.28 -0.35
C GLN A 323 -1.42 -8.77 -0.25
N ILE A 324 -2.22 -8.06 -1.05
CA ILE A 324 -2.29 -6.59 -1.02
C ILE A 324 -3.72 -6.10 -0.78
N SER A 325 -3.83 -4.87 -0.32
CA SER A 325 -5.09 -4.12 -0.34
C SER A 325 -5.17 -3.32 -1.63
N TYR A 326 -6.18 -3.57 -2.45
CA TYR A 326 -6.48 -2.74 -3.61
C TYR A 326 -7.58 -1.74 -3.25
N ASN A 327 -7.30 -0.45 -3.45
CA ASN A 327 -8.21 0.63 -3.11
C ASN A 327 -8.74 1.28 -4.39
N PHE A 328 -10.03 1.10 -4.66
CA PHE A 328 -10.68 1.78 -5.77
C PHE A 328 -10.70 3.29 -5.57
N ASN A 329 -10.40 4.01 -6.61
CA ASN A 329 -10.60 5.44 -6.73
C ASN A 329 -10.97 5.78 -8.18
N MET A 330 -12.25 5.61 -8.52
CA MET A 330 -12.73 5.63 -9.89
C MET A 330 -12.96 7.06 -10.37
N VAL A 331 -11.86 7.81 -10.54
CA VAL A 331 -11.86 9.19 -11.02
C VAL A 331 -11.54 9.21 -12.52
N ALA A 332 -12.41 9.84 -13.31
CA ALA A 332 -12.20 10.06 -14.74
C ALA A 332 -12.61 11.48 -15.14
N ILE A 333 -12.14 11.94 -16.28
CA ILE A 333 -12.58 13.21 -16.86
C ILE A 333 -13.95 12.99 -17.52
N SER A 334 -14.95 13.72 -17.04
CA SER A 334 -16.28 13.81 -17.61
C SER A 334 -16.65 15.29 -17.76
N ASP A 335 -17.09 15.70 -18.93
CA ASP A 335 -17.40 17.10 -19.29
C ASP A 335 -16.26 18.07 -18.94
N GLY A 336 -15.00 17.65 -19.23
CA GLY A 336 -13.81 18.43 -19.00
C GLY A 336 -13.44 18.61 -17.52
N ARG A 337 -14.02 17.83 -16.58
CA ARG A 337 -13.76 17.91 -15.13
C ARG A 337 -13.49 16.53 -14.53
N PRO A 338 -12.58 16.43 -13.56
CA PRO A 338 -12.39 15.17 -12.83
C PRO A 338 -13.62 14.90 -11.96
N LYS A 339 -14.23 13.73 -12.15
CA LYS A 339 -15.37 13.27 -11.36
C LYS A 339 -15.09 11.89 -10.77
N LEU A 340 -15.42 11.69 -9.50
CA LEU A 340 -15.48 10.37 -8.88
C LEU A 340 -16.80 9.73 -9.27
N MET A 341 -16.76 8.55 -9.90
CA MET A 341 -17.91 7.96 -10.55
C MET A 341 -18.12 6.51 -10.12
N GLY A 342 -19.36 6.14 -9.84
CA GLY A 342 -19.76 4.74 -9.71
C GLY A 342 -19.89 4.06 -11.09
N ILE A 343 -20.05 2.73 -11.09
CA ILE A 343 -20.07 1.96 -12.34
C ILE A 343 -21.23 2.36 -13.27
N ARG A 344 -22.41 2.67 -12.72
CA ARG A 344 -23.56 3.14 -13.52
C ARG A 344 -23.25 4.44 -14.26
N GLN A 345 -22.62 5.40 -13.58
CA GLN A 345 -22.25 6.68 -14.18
C GLN A 345 -21.21 6.53 -15.29
N ILE A 346 -20.27 5.60 -15.14
CA ILE A 346 -19.28 5.30 -16.19
C ILE A 346 -19.95 4.68 -17.40
N ILE A 347 -20.84 3.70 -17.20
CA ILE A 347 -21.60 3.07 -18.28
C ILE A 347 -22.52 4.09 -18.98
N ASP A 348 -23.18 4.95 -18.23
CA ASP A 348 -24.03 6.01 -18.75
C ASP A 348 -23.26 6.99 -19.63
N SER A 349 -22.11 7.48 -19.14
CA SER A 349 -21.24 8.38 -19.91
C SER A 349 -20.71 7.72 -21.19
N TYR A 350 -20.37 6.45 -21.14
CA TYR A 350 -19.99 5.67 -22.31
C TYR A 350 -21.17 5.52 -23.29
N LEU A 351 -22.34 5.18 -22.81
CA LEU A 351 -23.53 5.00 -23.66
C LEU A 351 -23.92 6.30 -24.38
N ASN A 352 -23.94 7.43 -23.67
CA ASN A 352 -24.19 8.74 -24.24
C ASN A 352 -23.19 9.08 -25.35
N HIS A 353 -21.91 8.76 -25.14
CA HIS A 353 -20.91 8.91 -26.19
C HIS A 353 -21.18 8.00 -27.40
N GLN A 354 -21.59 6.73 -27.19
CA GLN A 354 -21.93 5.83 -28.29
C GLN A 354 -23.15 6.28 -29.06
N ILE A 355 -24.15 6.84 -28.40
CA ILE A 355 -25.33 7.45 -29.07
C ILE A 355 -24.89 8.57 -30.03
N GLU A 356 -24.00 9.44 -29.57
CA GLU A 356 -23.44 10.51 -30.40
C GLU A 356 -22.60 9.97 -31.56
N VAL A 357 -21.73 9.02 -31.32
CA VAL A 357 -20.87 8.39 -32.35
C VAL A 357 -21.71 7.71 -33.44
N VAL A 358 -22.73 6.92 -33.06
CA VAL A 358 -23.58 6.22 -34.01
C VAL A 358 -24.46 7.21 -34.77
N ALA A 359 -25.01 8.23 -34.11
CA ALA A 359 -25.78 9.27 -34.78
C ALA A 359 -24.96 10.04 -35.83
N ASN A 360 -23.75 10.49 -35.45
CA ASN A 360 -22.84 11.20 -36.36
C ASN A 360 -22.41 10.32 -37.55
N ARG A 361 -22.04 9.07 -37.30
CA ARG A 361 -21.72 8.10 -38.34
C ARG A 361 -22.90 7.92 -39.31
N THR A 362 -24.10 7.68 -38.78
CA THR A 362 -25.31 7.45 -39.58
C THR A 362 -25.66 8.67 -40.39
N LYS A 363 -25.49 9.87 -39.84
CA LYS A 363 -25.68 11.12 -40.59
C LYS A 363 -24.67 11.26 -41.73
N PHE A 364 -23.39 11.00 -41.46
CA PHE A 364 -22.33 11.02 -42.50
C PHE A 364 -22.63 10.02 -43.63
N GLU A 365 -23.06 8.81 -43.29
CA GLU A 365 -23.41 7.78 -44.24
C GLU A 365 -24.67 8.15 -45.04
N LEU A 366 -25.65 8.75 -44.37
CA LEU A 366 -26.89 9.27 -45.02
C LEU A 366 -26.57 10.36 -46.01
N ASP A 367 -25.80 11.38 -45.61
CA ASP A 367 -25.39 12.49 -46.49
C ASP A 367 -24.65 11.98 -47.74
N ASN A 368 -23.76 10.98 -47.58
CA ASN A 368 -23.07 10.37 -48.70
C ASN A 368 -23.98 9.52 -49.59
N ALA A 369 -24.90 8.76 -48.99
CA ALA A 369 -25.88 7.97 -49.74
C ALA A 369 -26.86 8.87 -50.52
N GLU A 370 -27.32 9.96 -49.92
CA GLU A 370 -28.18 10.94 -50.58
C GLU A 370 -27.47 11.66 -51.74
N LYS A 371 -26.22 12.09 -51.55
CA LYS A 371 -25.39 12.65 -52.62
C LYS A 371 -25.20 11.65 -53.78
N ARG A 372 -24.93 10.38 -53.43
CA ARG A 372 -24.75 9.34 -54.45
C ARG A 372 -26.08 9.04 -55.17
N MET A 373 -27.20 8.96 -54.44
CA MET A 373 -28.56 8.78 -54.99
C MET A 373 -28.87 9.87 -55.97
N HIS A 374 -28.65 11.14 -55.63
CA HIS A 374 -28.87 12.29 -56.47
C HIS A 374 -28.09 12.19 -57.80
N ILE A 375 -26.82 11.73 -57.76
CA ILE A 375 -26.05 11.50 -59.00
C ILE A 375 -26.63 10.34 -59.81
N VAL A 376 -26.99 9.22 -59.15
CA VAL A 376 -27.55 8.05 -59.84
C VAL A 376 -28.89 8.39 -60.53
N GLU A 377 -29.77 9.14 -59.88
CA GLU A 377 -31.01 9.65 -60.47
C GLU A 377 -30.77 10.49 -61.73
N GLY A 378 -29.76 11.40 -61.65
CA GLY A 378 -29.31 12.19 -62.76
C GLY A 378 -28.82 11.35 -63.96
N LEU A 379 -28.04 10.31 -63.68
CA LEU A 379 -27.53 9.39 -64.72
C LEU A 379 -28.64 8.55 -65.31
N ILE A 380 -29.58 8.03 -64.53
CA ILE A 380 -30.75 7.30 -65.02
C ILE A 380 -31.62 8.23 -65.96
N LYS A 381 -31.88 9.49 -65.51
CA LYS A 381 -32.59 10.50 -66.31
C LYS A 381 -31.83 10.78 -67.61
N ALA A 382 -30.52 10.97 -67.59
CA ALA A 382 -29.66 11.21 -68.74
C ALA A 382 -29.71 10.05 -69.74
N LEU A 383 -29.66 8.81 -69.26
CA LEU A 383 -29.74 7.60 -70.09
C LEU A 383 -31.13 7.42 -70.75
N SER A 384 -32.22 7.84 -70.08
CA SER A 384 -33.56 7.80 -70.64
C SER A 384 -33.74 8.76 -71.81
N ILE A 385 -32.92 9.81 -71.95
CA ILE A 385 -32.89 10.82 -73.03
C ILE A 385 -31.54 10.86 -73.72
N LEU A 386 -30.82 9.72 -73.78
CA LEU A 386 -29.40 9.60 -74.14
C LEU A 386 -29.06 10.29 -75.45
N ASP A 387 -29.88 10.10 -76.58
CA ASP A 387 -29.62 10.70 -77.83
C ASP A 387 -29.57 12.23 -77.79
N LYS A 388 -30.48 12.84 -77.06
CA LYS A 388 -30.52 14.30 -76.85
C LYS A 388 -29.35 14.81 -76.08
N VAL A 389 -28.94 14.08 -75.08
CA VAL A 389 -27.75 14.40 -74.19
C VAL A 389 -26.45 14.32 -75.04
N ILE A 390 -26.28 13.29 -75.87
CA ILE A 390 -25.14 13.15 -76.78
C ILE A 390 -25.10 14.29 -77.82
N GLU A 391 -26.23 14.63 -78.40
CA GLU A 391 -26.32 15.70 -79.35
C GLU A 391 -25.95 17.05 -78.79
N LEU A 392 -26.43 17.35 -77.59
CA LEU A 392 -26.09 18.57 -76.84
C LEU A 392 -24.61 18.64 -76.49
N ILE A 393 -24.00 17.54 -75.98
CA ILE A 393 -22.59 17.49 -75.60
C ILE A 393 -21.69 17.68 -76.88
N ARG A 394 -22.08 17.10 -78.02
CA ARG A 394 -21.34 17.25 -79.24
C ARG A 394 -21.42 18.68 -79.82
N SER A 395 -22.51 19.38 -79.61
CA SER A 395 -22.68 20.77 -80.01
C SER A 395 -22.00 21.79 -79.13
N SER A 396 -21.58 21.37 -77.96
CA SER A 396 -20.90 22.21 -76.95
C SER A 396 -19.44 22.40 -77.27
N LYS A 397 -18.91 23.60 -76.98
CA LYS A 397 -17.53 24.03 -77.32
C LYS A 397 -16.43 23.37 -76.44
N ASN A 398 -16.74 23.08 -75.23
CA ASN A 398 -15.82 22.48 -74.27
C ASN A 398 -16.62 21.86 -73.11
N LYS A 399 -15.93 21.18 -72.20
CA LYS A 399 -16.52 20.53 -71.00
C LYS A 399 -17.37 21.46 -70.15
N ARG A 400 -16.95 22.70 -69.92
CA ARG A 400 -17.70 23.70 -69.16
C ARG A 400 -18.99 24.09 -69.82
N ASP A 401 -18.94 24.40 -71.14
CA ASP A 401 -20.10 24.74 -71.96
C ASP A 401 -21.11 23.57 -72.02
N ALA A 402 -20.63 22.33 -72.14
CA ALA A 402 -21.48 21.15 -72.09
C ALA A 402 -22.23 21.01 -70.76
N LYS A 403 -21.55 21.29 -69.66
CA LYS A 403 -22.16 21.27 -68.34
C LYS A 403 -23.21 22.34 -68.15
N GLU A 404 -22.93 23.60 -68.58
CA GLU A 404 -23.85 24.72 -68.52
C GLU A 404 -25.07 24.43 -69.36
N ASN A 405 -24.92 23.90 -70.58
CA ASN A 405 -26.01 23.51 -71.49
C ASN A 405 -26.84 22.36 -70.91
N LEU A 406 -26.28 21.36 -70.24
CA LEU A 406 -27.05 20.30 -69.62
C LEU A 406 -27.89 20.81 -68.45
N ILE A 407 -27.44 21.80 -67.71
CA ILE A 407 -28.20 22.46 -66.66
C ILE A 407 -29.38 23.25 -67.24
N GLU A 408 -29.11 24.11 -68.24
CA GLU A 408 -30.11 24.95 -68.80
C GLU A 408 -31.21 24.18 -69.55
N VAL A 409 -30.82 23.15 -70.33
CA VAL A 409 -31.80 22.48 -71.26
C VAL A 409 -32.55 21.33 -70.59
N PHE A 410 -31.85 20.59 -69.62
CA PHE A 410 -32.48 19.40 -69.07
C PHE A 410 -32.71 19.51 -67.56
N GLU A 411 -32.46 20.69 -67.01
CA GLU A 411 -32.65 20.97 -65.56
C GLU A 411 -31.88 19.97 -64.65
N PHE A 412 -30.63 19.58 -65.01
CA PHE A 412 -29.71 18.83 -64.17
C PHE A 412 -29.08 19.78 -63.17
N THR A 413 -28.75 19.25 -62.02
CA THR A 413 -27.92 19.99 -61.10
C THR A 413 -26.47 20.00 -61.55
N GLU A 414 -25.62 20.85 -60.88
CA GLU A 414 -24.23 20.96 -61.24
C GLU A 414 -23.49 19.65 -61.10
N GLU A 415 -23.76 18.93 -60.01
CA GLU A 415 -23.17 17.63 -59.67
C GLU A 415 -23.61 16.55 -60.68
N GLN A 416 -24.91 16.55 -61.06
CA GLN A 416 -25.44 15.63 -62.07
C GLN A 416 -24.81 15.89 -63.43
N ALA A 417 -24.78 17.16 -63.90
CA ALA A 417 -24.15 17.53 -65.12
C ALA A 417 -22.65 17.18 -65.19
N GLU A 418 -21.91 17.40 -64.10
CA GLU A 418 -20.50 16.98 -64.00
C GLU A 418 -20.36 15.46 -64.14
N ALA A 419 -21.20 14.69 -63.50
CA ALA A 419 -21.16 13.22 -63.52
C ALA A 419 -21.51 12.71 -64.94
N ILE A 420 -22.49 13.34 -65.66
CA ILE A 420 -22.89 13.00 -67.00
C ILE A 420 -21.73 13.27 -67.99
N VAL A 421 -21.11 14.45 -67.89
CA VAL A 421 -19.99 14.81 -68.81
C VAL A 421 -18.75 13.94 -68.54
N MET A 422 -18.55 13.40 -67.36
CA MET A 422 -17.47 12.49 -67.05
C MET A 422 -17.78 11.03 -67.30
N LEU A 423 -19.00 10.70 -67.76
CA LEU A 423 -19.43 9.35 -68.10
C LEU A 423 -18.63 8.78 -69.25
N GLN A 424 -18.04 7.60 -69.10
CA GLN A 424 -17.31 6.93 -70.15
C GLN A 424 -18.25 6.23 -71.13
N LEU A 425 -18.03 6.39 -72.43
CA LEU A 425 -18.93 5.89 -73.49
C LEU A 425 -19.28 4.40 -73.41
N TYR A 426 -18.39 3.57 -72.91
CA TYR A 426 -18.67 2.13 -72.78
C TYR A 426 -19.70 1.83 -71.64
N ARG A 427 -19.96 2.75 -70.75
CA ARG A 427 -20.95 2.61 -69.66
C ARG A 427 -22.38 2.97 -70.12
N LEU A 428 -22.61 3.11 -71.38
CA LEU A 428 -23.92 3.37 -71.99
C LEU A 428 -24.64 2.08 -72.46
N THR A 429 -24.18 0.91 -72.00
CA THR A 429 -24.79 -0.37 -72.33
C THR A 429 -26.05 -0.66 -71.52
N ASN A 430 -26.99 -1.50 -72.09
CA ASN A 430 -28.18 -1.92 -71.31
C ASN A 430 -27.82 -2.62 -69.99
N THR A 431 -26.70 -3.29 -69.95
CA THR A 431 -26.20 -3.92 -68.65
C THR A 431 -25.88 -2.88 -67.58
N ASP A 432 -25.31 -1.72 -67.97
CA ASP A 432 -24.98 -0.64 -67.05
C ASP A 432 -26.26 0.10 -66.58
N ILE A 433 -27.29 0.18 -67.35
CA ILE A 433 -28.59 0.73 -66.96
C ILE A 433 -29.24 -0.11 -65.85
N VAL A 434 -29.27 -1.43 -66.03
CA VAL A 434 -29.77 -2.37 -65.01
C VAL A 434 -28.95 -2.28 -63.73
N ALA A 435 -27.63 -2.08 -63.85
CA ALA A 435 -26.75 -1.90 -62.69
C ALA A 435 -27.05 -0.60 -61.91
N LEU A 436 -27.28 0.51 -62.62
CA LEU A 436 -27.67 1.79 -61.99
C LEU A 436 -29.08 1.75 -61.36
N GLU A 437 -30.03 1.05 -61.94
CA GLU A 437 -31.35 0.82 -61.32
C GLU A 437 -31.26 -0.08 -60.11
N GLY A 438 -30.35 -1.06 -60.13
CA GLY A 438 -30.01 -1.87 -58.96
C GLY A 438 -29.41 -1.04 -57.82
N GLU A 439 -28.38 -0.20 -58.14
CA GLU A 439 -27.74 0.73 -57.19
C GLU A 439 -28.78 1.73 -56.63
N HIS A 440 -29.68 2.25 -57.47
CA HIS A 440 -30.76 3.14 -56.99
C HIS A 440 -31.61 2.49 -55.89
N LYS A 441 -32.07 1.24 -56.12
CA LYS A 441 -32.90 0.51 -55.15
C LYS A 441 -32.14 0.22 -53.83
N GLU A 442 -30.86 -0.15 -53.95
CA GLU A 442 -30.02 -0.38 -52.79
C GLU A 442 -29.83 0.90 -51.96
N LEU A 443 -29.54 2.02 -52.63
CA LEU A 443 -29.43 3.34 -51.99
C LEU A 443 -30.75 3.80 -51.37
N GLU A 444 -31.88 3.60 -52.01
CA GLU A 444 -33.21 3.92 -51.45
C GLU A 444 -33.47 3.14 -50.16
N ALA A 445 -33.17 1.84 -50.17
CA ALA A 445 -33.30 0.99 -48.99
C ALA A 445 -32.35 1.43 -47.86
N LEU A 446 -31.10 1.74 -48.21
CA LEU A 446 -30.09 2.23 -47.26
C LEU A 446 -30.49 3.58 -46.65
N ILE A 447 -30.89 4.56 -47.45
CA ILE A 447 -31.36 5.88 -47.00
C ILE A 447 -32.54 5.73 -46.04
N LYS A 448 -33.51 4.89 -46.41
CA LYS A 448 -34.64 4.60 -45.51
C LYS A 448 -34.21 3.99 -44.17
N GLN A 449 -33.28 3.06 -44.21
CA GLN A 449 -32.73 2.46 -43.01
C GLN A 449 -31.97 3.48 -42.15
N LEU A 450 -31.08 4.29 -42.75
CA LEU A 450 -30.30 5.30 -42.06
C LEU A 450 -31.18 6.38 -41.43
N ARG A 451 -32.20 6.85 -42.13
CA ARG A 451 -33.20 7.78 -41.58
C ARG A 451 -33.97 7.16 -40.43
N HIS A 452 -34.38 5.88 -40.53
CA HIS A 452 -35.03 5.18 -39.41
C HIS A 452 -34.19 5.12 -38.17
N ILE A 453 -32.86 4.90 -38.29
CA ILE A 453 -31.92 4.89 -37.15
C ILE A 453 -31.82 6.29 -36.51
N LEU A 454 -31.80 7.36 -37.29
CA LEU A 454 -31.71 8.75 -36.80
C LEU A 454 -33.01 9.21 -36.13
N ASP A 455 -34.15 8.83 -36.68
CA ASP A 455 -35.48 9.27 -36.22
C ASP A 455 -36.01 8.45 -35.05
N ASN A 456 -35.43 7.25 -34.80
CA ASN A 456 -35.90 6.33 -33.76
C ASN A 456 -34.80 5.96 -32.80
N HIS A 457 -34.92 6.45 -31.55
CA HIS A 457 -33.96 6.20 -30.50
C HIS A 457 -33.76 4.70 -30.21
N ASP A 458 -34.81 3.88 -30.21
CA ASP A 458 -34.73 2.44 -30.00
C ASP A 458 -33.97 1.74 -31.14
N ALA A 459 -34.16 2.19 -32.40
CA ALA A 459 -33.40 1.68 -33.53
C ALA A 459 -31.90 1.99 -33.39
N LEU A 460 -31.54 3.19 -32.95
CA LEU A 460 -30.15 3.58 -32.68
C LEU A 460 -29.55 2.74 -31.54
N LEU A 461 -30.27 2.55 -30.43
CA LEU A 461 -29.82 1.69 -29.34
C LEU A 461 -29.64 0.23 -29.78
N ASN A 462 -30.46 -0.28 -30.68
CA ASN A 462 -30.31 -1.62 -31.23
C ASN A 462 -29.02 -1.75 -32.06
N VAL A 463 -28.61 -0.75 -32.83
CA VAL A 463 -27.32 -0.73 -33.53
C VAL A 463 -26.18 -0.88 -32.50
N ILE A 464 -26.19 -0.10 -31.39
CA ILE A 464 -25.20 -0.18 -30.35
C ILE A 464 -25.17 -1.58 -29.71
N LYS A 465 -26.34 -2.17 -29.44
CA LYS A 465 -26.45 -3.53 -28.88
C LYS A 465 -25.86 -4.58 -29.81
N GLU A 466 -26.13 -4.50 -31.10
CA GLU A 466 -25.60 -5.42 -32.12
C GLU A 466 -24.06 -5.32 -32.18
N GLU A 467 -23.52 -4.12 -32.23
CA GLU A 467 -22.07 -3.88 -32.25
C GLU A 467 -21.37 -4.37 -31.01
N LEU A 468 -21.92 -4.13 -29.82
CA LEU A 468 -21.40 -4.64 -28.56
C LEU A 468 -21.44 -6.18 -28.52
N ASN A 469 -22.50 -6.81 -29.05
CA ASN A 469 -22.57 -8.27 -29.10
C ASN A 469 -21.56 -8.85 -30.10
N GLU A 470 -21.29 -8.20 -31.20
CA GLU A 470 -20.25 -8.58 -32.16
C GLU A 470 -18.88 -8.59 -31.51
N ILE A 471 -18.50 -7.50 -30.78
CA ILE A 471 -17.25 -7.38 -30.07
C ILE A 471 -17.15 -8.44 -28.97
N LYS A 472 -18.21 -8.61 -28.17
CA LYS A 472 -18.28 -9.65 -27.15
C LYS A 472 -18.03 -11.04 -27.73
N LYS A 473 -18.63 -11.38 -28.88
CA LYS A 473 -18.45 -12.69 -29.52
C LYS A 473 -17.01 -12.87 -30.04
N LYS A 474 -16.43 -11.81 -30.62
CA LYS A 474 -15.10 -11.84 -31.24
C LYS A 474 -13.96 -11.90 -30.24
N PHE A 475 -14.09 -11.20 -29.09
CA PHE A 475 -13.01 -11.00 -28.11
C PHE A 475 -13.31 -11.61 -26.71
N LYS A 476 -14.32 -12.47 -26.64
CA LYS A 476 -14.64 -13.16 -25.37
C LYS A 476 -13.40 -13.90 -24.84
N SER A 477 -13.09 -13.66 -23.57
CA SER A 477 -12.06 -14.38 -22.82
C SER A 477 -12.61 -14.84 -21.48
N GLU A 478 -12.05 -15.91 -20.93
CA GLU A 478 -12.40 -16.37 -19.59
C GLU A 478 -11.94 -15.38 -18.52
N ARG A 479 -12.59 -15.42 -17.36
CA ARG A 479 -12.17 -14.66 -16.19
C ARG A 479 -10.87 -15.25 -15.64
N LEU A 480 -9.92 -14.39 -15.33
CA LEU A 480 -8.62 -14.75 -14.75
C LEU A 480 -8.66 -14.71 -13.22
N SER A 481 -9.27 -13.66 -12.62
CA SER A 481 -9.33 -13.51 -11.18
C SER A 481 -10.52 -14.27 -10.57
N LEU A 482 -10.28 -15.04 -9.51
CA LEU A 482 -11.32 -15.67 -8.69
C LEU A 482 -11.89 -14.64 -7.70
N ILE A 483 -13.20 -14.68 -7.43
CA ILE A 483 -13.83 -13.81 -6.44
C ILE A 483 -14.40 -14.64 -5.30
N GLU A 484 -13.99 -14.32 -4.07
CA GLU A 484 -14.50 -14.85 -2.82
C GLU A 484 -15.31 -13.77 -2.08
N ALA A 485 -16.44 -14.18 -1.50
CA ALA A 485 -17.37 -13.24 -0.89
C ALA A 485 -16.79 -12.56 0.36
N GLU A 486 -16.17 -13.33 1.22
CA GLU A 486 -15.66 -12.88 2.52
C GLU A 486 -14.15 -12.61 2.47
N ILE A 487 -13.70 -11.71 3.34
CA ILE A 487 -12.28 -11.51 3.60
C ILE A 487 -11.89 -12.49 4.70
N GLU A 488 -11.08 -13.48 4.35
CA GLU A 488 -10.56 -14.44 5.30
C GLU A 488 -9.57 -13.78 6.26
N GLU A 489 -9.85 -13.85 7.57
CA GLU A 489 -8.97 -13.32 8.60
C GLU A 489 -7.78 -14.27 8.80
N ILE A 490 -6.58 -13.81 8.47
CA ILE A 490 -5.35 -14.59 8.61
C ILE A 490 -4.98 -14.69 10.08
N LYS A 491 -5.17 -15.87 10.67
CA LYS A 491 -4.65 -16.22 11.98
C LYS A 491 -3.24 -16.79 11.83
N ILE A 492 -2.28 -16.20 12.53
CA ILE A 492 -0.90 -16.69 12.57
C ILE A 492 -0.68 -17.32 13.92
N ASP A 493 -0.45 -18.64 13.96
CA ASP A 493 0.09 -19.30 15.13
C ASP A 493 1.54 -18.91 15.33
N LYS A 494 1.81 -18.18 16.40
CA LYS A 494 3.16 -17.70 16.74
C LYS A 494 4.15 -18.83 17.00
N GLU A 495 3.67 -19.97 17.45
CA GLU A 495 4.46 -21.13 17.85
C GLU A 495 5.20 -21.79 16.67
N VAL A 496 4.72 -21.62 15.46
CA VAL A 496 5.28 -22.28 14.26
C VAL A 496 6.40 -21.47 13.60
N MET A 497 6.59 -20.21 13.98
CA MET A 497 7.39 -19.27 13.20
C MET A 497 8.74 -18.91 13.81
N VAL A 498 8.88 -19.10 15.11
CA VAL A 498 10.14 -18.89 15.82
C VAL A 498 10.51 -20.22 16.45
N PRO A 499 11.68 -20.78 16.16
CA PRO A 499 12.14 -21.97 16.83
C PRO A 499 12.05 -21.77 18.34
N SER A 500 11.41 -22.71 19.05
CA SER A 500 11.37 -22.67 20.50
C SER A 500 12.73 -23.13 21.01
N GLU A 501 13.56 -22.20 21.46
CA GLU A 501 14.88 -22.48 22.04
C GLU A 501 14.97 -21.79 23.40
N GLU A 502 15.51 -22.49 24.41
CA GLU A 502 15.86 -21.88 25.68
C GLU A 502 17.19 -21.17 25.52
N VAL A 503 17.23 -19.91 25.94
CA VAL A 503 18.41 -19.04 25.88
C VAL A 503 18.57 -18.25 27.18
N ILE A 504 19.75 -17.75 27.46
CA ILE A 504 19.98 -16.84 28.58
C ILE A 504 19.83 -15.40 28.08
N LEU A 505 18.85 -14.70 28.63
CA LEU A 505 18.71 -13.26 28.53
C LEU A 505 19.61 -12.60 29.54
N SER A 506 20.41 -11.63 29.16
CA SER A 506 21.15 -10.76 30.08
C SER A 506 20.90 -9.30 29.77
N MET A 507 20.82 -8.49 30.81
CA MET A 507 20.64 -7.04 30.79
C MET A 507 21.60 -6.40 31.78
N THR A 508 22.32 -5.36 31.33
CA THR A 508 23.20 -4.57 32.18
C THR A 508 22.50 -3.25 32.59
N ARG A 509 23.04 -2.60 33.64
CA ARG A 509 22.49 -1.33 34.16
C ARG A 509 22.65 -0.19 33.17
N HIS A 510 23.69 -0.20 32.35
CA HIS A 510 23.88 0.78 31.29
C HIS A 510 23.07 0.46 30.03
N GLY A 511 22.17 -0.53 30.08
CA GLY A 511 21.23 -0.80 29.01
C GLY A 511 21.72 -1.71 27.88
N TYR A 512 22.77 -2.50 28.09
CA TYR A 512 23.20 -3.52 27.14
C TYR A 512 22.44 -4.82 27.37
N ILE A 513 21.79 -5.31 26.28
CA ILE A 513 20.97 -6.51 26.30
C ILE A 513 21.46 -7.50 25.24
N LYS A 514 21.40 -8.79 25.56
CA LYS A 514 21.65 -9.87 24.59
C LYS A 514 20.91 -11.14 24.98
N ARG A 515 20.73 -12.01 24.01
CA ARG A 515 20.49 -13.43 24.27
C ARG A 515 21.74 -14.22 24.00
N THR A 516 21.95 -15.27 24.80
CA THR A 516 23.12 -16.15 24.69
C THR A 516 22.65 -17.59 24.72
N SER A 517 23.18 -18.44 23.85
CA SER A 517 22.88 -19.88 23.91
C SER A 517 23.29 -20.48 25.25
N ILE A 518 22.47 -21.40 25.78
CA ILE A 518 22.78 -22.12 27.02
C ILE A 518 24.17 -22.75 26.98
N ARG A 519 24.60 -23.27 25.83
CA ARG A 519 25.94 -23.81 25.63
C ARG A 519 27.05 -22.78 25.88
N SER A 520 26.86 -21.56 25.34
CA SER A 520 27.86 -20.48 25.53
C SER A 520 27.90 -19.98 26.98
N PHE A 521 26.75 -19.94 27.65
CA PHE A 521 26.65 -19.58 29.06
C PHE A 521 27.34 -20.63 29.96
N ASN A 522 27.02 -21.93 29.80
CA ASN A 522 27.57 -23.02 30.59
C ASN A 522 29.09 -23.23 30.38
N ALA A 523 29.64 -22.75 29.26
CA ALA A 523 31.07 -22.78 29.00
C ALA A 523 31.85 -21.66 29.72
N SER A 524 31.16 -20.79 30.44
CA SER A 524 31.71 -19.61 31.15
C SER A 524 31.10 -19.52 32.54
N GLY A 525 31.71 -18.81 33.46
CA GLY A 525 31.07 -18.44 34.74
C GLY A 525 30.13 -17.26 34.58
N VAL A 526 29.19 -17.06 35.49
CA VAL A 526 28.30 -15.88 35.50
C VAL A 526 29.14 -14.59 35.50
N GLU A 527 30.24 -14.58 36.21
CA GLU A 527 31.19 -13.45 36.37
C GLU A 527 31.93 -13.09 35.06
N ASP A 528 32.03 -14.03 34.12
CA ASP A 528 32.70 -13.84 32.83
C ASP A 528 31.88 -13.09 31.79
N ILE A 529 30.79 -12.43 32.18
CA ILE A 529 29.95 -11.66 31.25
C ILE A 529 30.73 -10.48 30.66
N GLY A 530 30.58 -10.28 29.32
CA GLY A 530 31.16 -9.09 28.70
C GLY A 530 30.42 -7.82 29.09
N LEU A 531 31.10 -6.95 29.84
CA LEU A 531 30.58 -5.67 30.33
C LEU A 531 31.41 -4.52 29.76
N LYS A 532 30.84 -3.34 29.73
CA LYS A 532 31.54 -2.08 29.50
C LYS A 532 32.19 -1.63 30.84
N ASP A 533 33.28 -0.88 30.74
CA ASP A 533 33.93 -0.33 31.93
C ASP A 533 32.93 0.47 32.79
N GLY A 534 32.86 0.16 34.07
CA GLY A 534 31.97 0.77 35.05
C GLY A 534 30.49 0.32 34.95
N ASP A 535 30.18 -0.70 34.15
CA ASP A 535 28.83 -1.29 34.04
C ASP A 535 28.72 -2.56 34.90
N SER A 536 27.52 -2.94 35.25
CA SER A 536 27.25 -4.15 36.03
C SER A 536 26.03 -4.88 35.54
N LEU A 537 25.94 -6.18 35.82
CA LEU A 537 24.80 -7.00 35.45
C LEU A 537 23.56 -6.59 36.26
N LEU A 538 22.49 -6.14 35.56
CA LEU A 538 21.22 -5.86 36.20
C LEU A 538 20.44 -7.16 36.44
N LYS A 539 20.37 -8.01 35.40
CA LYS A 539 19.64 -9.27 35.48
C LYS A 539 20.13 -10.27 34.44
N HIS A 540 20.09 -11.54 34.76
CA HIS A 540 20.14 -12.63 33.81
C HIS A 540 19.10 -13.68 34.17
N GLN A 541 18.52 -14.32 33.16
CA GLN A 541 17.51 -15.36 33.36
C GLN A 541 17.38 -16.25 32.11
N GLU A 542 16.98 -17.49 32.31
CA GLU A 542 16.60 -18.39 31.25
C GLU A 542 15.23 -18.03 30.69
N VAL A 543 15.14 -17.89 29.38
CA VAL A 543 13.93 -17.47 28.69
C VAL A 543 13.80 -18.25 27.37
N ASN A 544 12.56 -18.35 26.85
CA ASN A 544 12.34 -18.95 25.55
C ASN A 544 12.40 -17.89 24.42
N THR A 545 12.90 -18.25 23.26
CA THR A 545 12.94 -17.36 22.09
C THR A 545 11.57 -16.84 21.67
N GLN A 546 10.51 -17.52 22.04
CA GLN A 546 9.11 -17.12 21.76
C GLN A 546 8.55 -16.12 22.79
N ASP A 547 9.27 -15.90 23.91
CA ASP A 547 8.87 -14.96 24.95
C ASP A 547 9.05 -13.48 24.49
N THR A 548 8.55 -12.57 25.30
CA THR A 548 8.72 -11.13 25.11
C THR A 548 9.38 -10.50 26.32
N VAL A 549 10.35 -9.65 26.07
CA VAL A 549 11.02 -8.86 27.10
C VAL A 549 10.39 -7.46 27.18
N LEU A 550 10.01 -7.04 28.38
CA LEU A 550 9.61 -5.67 28.69
C LEU A 550 10.75 -4.98 29.45
N VAL A 551 11.34 -3.95 28.86
CA VAL A 551 12.38 -3.12 29.47
C VAL A 551 11.74 -1.81 29.90
N PHE A 552 11.83 -1.47 31.20
CA PHE A 552 11.23 -0.25 31.74
C PHE A 552 12.30 0.81 32.02
N THR A 553 11.95 2.07 31.76
CA THR A 553 12.88 3.21 31.89
C THR A 553 12.43 4.22 32.95
N ASN A 554 13.38 5.06 33.42
CA ASN A 554 13.12 6.10 34.41
C ASN A 554 12.06 7.14 33.95
N LYS A 555 11.86 7.31 32.64
CA LYS A 555 10.83 8.21 32.09
C LYS A 555 9.43 7.61 32.10
N GLY A 556 9.23 6.45 32.75
CA GLY A 556 7.93 5.77 32.83
C GLY A 556 7.48 5.15 31.51
N ARG A 557 8.42 4.84 30.63
CA ARG A 557 8.18 4.16 29.36
C ARG A 557 8.59 2.69 29.44
N TYR A 558 8.10 1.89 28.49
CA TYR A 558 8.55 0.52 28.31
C TYR A 558 8.88 0.23 26.85
N LEU A 559 9.84 -0.65 26.64
CA LEU A 559 10.24 -1.19 25.35
C LEU A 559 9.73 -2.62 25.27
N PHE A 560 8.99 -2.93 24.20
CA PHE A 560 8.45 -4.26 23.94
C PHE A 560 9.36 -4.96 22.94
N ILE A 561 10.15 -5.92 23.40
CA ILE A 561 11.18 -6.58 22.59
C ILE A 561 10.95 -8.10 22.59
N PRO A 562 10.51 -8.71 21.46
CA PRO A 562 10.48 -10.17 21.34
C PRO A 562 11.89 -10.76 21.48
N VAL A 563 12.06 -11.82 22.28
CA VAL A 563 13.38 -12.43 22.55
C VAL A 563 14.11 -12.86 21.26
N HIS A 564 13.39 -13.41 20.28
CA HIS A 564 13.96 -13.82 18.99
C HIS A 564 14.58 -12.67 18.17
N LYS A 565 14.26 -11.41 18.50
CA LYS A 565 14.84 -10.22 17.85
C LYS A 565 16.13 -9.74 18.49
N LEU A 566 16.45 -10.22 19.71
CA LEU A 566 17.71 -9.93 20.36
C LEU A 566 18.84 -10.63 19.62
N ALA A 567 19.98 -9.95 19.49
CA ALA A 567 21.17 -10.54 18.90
C ALA A 567 21.66 -11.73 19.74
N ASP A 568 22.00 -12.84 19.07
CA ASP A 568 22.62 -14.00 19.67
C ASP A 568 24.13 -13.73 19.81
N ILE A 569 24.56 -13.43 21.05
CA ILE A 569 25.91 -12.97 21.36
C ILE A 569 26.50 -13.89 22.41
N ARG A 570 27.79 -14.22 22.28
CA ARG A 570 28.50 -15.06 23.27
C ARG A 570 28.52 -14.40 24.65
N TRP A 571 28.56 -15.22 25.72
CA TRP A 571 28.47 -14.70 27.09
C TRP A 571 29.58 -13.67 27.42
N LYS A 572 30.79 -13.91 26.96
CA LYS A 572 31.98 -13.04 27.21
C LYS A 572 32.03 -11.78 26.32
N GLU A 573 31.12 -11.62 25.37
CA GLU A 573 31.09 -10.47 24.49
C GLU A 573 30.06 -9.43 24.97
N LEU A 574 30.27 -8.16 24.68
CA LEU A 574 29.35 -7.07 25.01
C LEU A 574 28.03 -7.22 24.31
N GLY A 575 26.94 -6.99 25.00
CA GLY A 575 25.58 -6.96 24.43
C GLY A 575 25.34 -5.77 23.50
N GLN A 576 24.17 -5.74 22.90
CA GLN A 576 23.68 -4.63 22.11
C GLN A 576 22.97 -3.61 23.01
N HIS A 577 23.24 -2.31 22.86
CA HIS A 577 22.53 -1.29 23.65
C HIS A 577 21.08 -1.19 23.20
N VAL A 578 20.14 -1.05 24.15
CA VAL A 578 18.69 -1.01 23.87
C VAL A 578 18.30 0.09 22.90
N SER A 579 19.01 1.23 22.87
CA SER A 579 18.78 2.31 21.92
C SER A 579 19.00 1.94 20.44
N GLN A 580 19.77 0.88 20.20
CA GLN A 580 19.98 0.34 18.84
C GLN A 580 18.79 -0.54 18.38
N ILE A 581 17.99 -1.02 19.32
CA ILE A 581 16.82 -1.87 19.06
C ILE A 581 15.57 -1.00 19.01
N VAL A 582 15.41 -0.13 20.02
CA VAL A 582 14.29 0.82 20.13
C VAL A 582 14.85 2.18 20.51
N PRO A 583 14.68 3.24 19.70
CA PRO A 583 15.20 4.57 20.00
C PRO A 583 14.68 5.10 21.34
N ILE A 584 15.57 5.42 22.27
CA ILE A 584 15.28 6.06 23.58
C ILE A 584 15.99 7.42 23.64
N GLU A 585 15.59 8.29 24.56
CA GLU A 585 16.21 9.59 24.79
C GLU A 585 17.58 9.44 25.44
N GLU A 586 18.47 10.41 25.29
CA GLU A 586 19.86 10.34 25.77
C GLU A 586 19.97 10.25 27.30
N ASP A 587 19.04 10.87 28.02
CA ASP A 587 18.95 10.85 29.49
C ASP A 587 18.01 9.74 30.04
N GLU A 588 17.55 8.84 29.17
CA GLU A 588 16.67 7.74 29.55
C GLU A 588 17.49 6.50 29.90
N VAL A 589 17.31 6.04 31.14
CA VAL A 589 18.04 4.89 31.69
C VAL A 589 17.11 3.73 32.01
N VAL A 590 17.61 2.52 31.87
CA VAL A 590 16.89 1.29 32.21
C VAL A 590 16.77 1.12 33.72
N ILE A 591 15.53 0.84 34.19
CA ILE A 591 15.22 0.60 35.59
C ILE A 591 15.11 -0.89 35.89
N ASN A 592 14.37 -1.62 35.06
CA ASN A 592 14.22 -3.06 35.24
C ASN A 592 13.83 -3.75 33.93
N VAL A 593 13.95 -5.08 33.91
CA VAL A 593 13.61 -5.94 32.78
C VAL A 593 12.83 -7.17 33.24
N PHE A 594 11.76 -7.49 32.54
CA PHE A 594 10.93 -8.66 32.81
C PHE A 594 10.67 -9.46 31.52
N ASN A 595 10.63 -10.77 31.68
CA ASN A 595 10.22 -11.69 30.63
C ASN A 595 8.76 -12.09 30.80
N GLU A 596 7.96 -11.93 29.75
CA GLU A 596 6.56 -12.35 29.70
C GLU A 596 6.40 -13.50 28.70
N LYS A 597 6.01 -14.65 29.21
CA LYS A 597 5.68 -15.84 28.41
C LYS A 597 4.28 -15.72 27.83
N ASP A 598 3.33 -15.25 28.64
CA ASP A 598 1.95 -15.00 28.26
C ASP A 598 1.45 -13.70 28.91
N PHE A 599 0.78 -12.89 28.12
CA PHE A 599 0.13 -11.67 28.61
C PHE A 599 -1.28 -11.92 29.16
N ASN A 600 -1.82 -13.13 29.02
CA ASN A 600 -3.13 -13.48 29.54
C ASN A 600 -3.00 -14.06 30.95
N THR A 601 -2.60 -13.22 31.89
CA THR A 601 -2.32 -13.57 33.30
C THR A 601 -2.96 -12.55 34.21
N ASP A 602 -3.21 -12.94 35.47
CA ASP A 602 -3.68 -12.04 36.55
C ASP A 602 -2.54 -11.24 37.20
N ALA A 603 -1.29 -11.44 36.76
CA ALA A 603 -0.14 -10.71 37.24
C ALA A 603 -0.23 -9.21 36.96
N PHE A 604 0.47 -8.42 37.75
CA PHE A 604 0.48 -6.97 37.63
C PHE A 604 1.85 -6.37 37.91
N TYR A 605 2.08 -5.19 37.36
CA TYR A 605 3.22 -4.36 37.62
C TYR A 605 2.87 -3.27 38.61
N VAL A 606 3.82 -2.99 39.55
CA VAL A 606 3.76 -1.83 40.44
C VAL A 606 4.91 -0.90 40.09
N PHE A 607 4.60 0.36 39.88
CA PHE A 607 5.52 1.43 39.51
C PHE A 607 5.64 2.42 40.66
N ALA A 608 6.87 2.76 41.07
CA ALA A 608 7.07 3.76 42.10
C ALA A 608 8.05 4.84 41.64
N THR A 609 7.69 6.11 41.92
CA THR A 609 8.50 7.27 41.55
C THR A 609 9.26 7.86 42.72
N GLN A 610 10.32 8.61 42.43
CA GLN A 610 11.17 9.30 43.42
C GLN A 610 10.36 10.27 44.29
N ASN A 611 9.36 10.94 43.72
CA ASN A 611 8.47 11.87 44.47
C ASN A 611 7.32 11.15 45.23
N GLY A 612 7.44 9.83 45.39
CA GLY A 612 6.52 9.04 46.20
C GLY A 612 5.14 8.78 45.61
N MET A 613 5.05 8.75 44.30
CA MET A 613 3.84 8.26 43.60
C MET A 613 3.97 6.75 43.38
N ILE A 614 2.83 6.06 43.37
CA ILE A 614 2.78 4.61 43.11
C ILE A 614 1.57 4.26 42.25
N LYS A 615 1.72 3.23 41.44
CA LYS A 615 0.70 2.80 40.49
C LYS A 615 0.72 1.28 40.34
N LYS A 616 -0.46 0.67 40.16
CA LYS A 616 -0.66 -0.74 39.82
C LYS A 616 -1.31 -0.85 38.45
N SER A 617 -0.79 -1.73 37.59
CA SER A 617 -1.34 -1.99 36.24
C SER A 617 -1.20 -3.47 35.92
N THR A 618 -2.24 -4.09 35.33
CA THR A 618 -2.24 -5.52 34.98
C THR A 618 -1.39 -5.80 33.76
N VAL A 619 -0.73 -6.96 33.73
CA VAL A 619 0.18 -7.39 32.63
C VAL A 619 -0.49 -7.39 31.25
N PRO A 620 -1.78 -7.79 31.08
CA PRO A 620 -2.46 -7.75 29.78
C PRO A 620 -2.44 -6.39 29.07
N LEU A 621 -2.37 -5.29 29.81
CA LEU A 621 -2.33 -3.93 29.27
C LEU A 621 -1.05 -3.63 28.47
N PHE A 622 0.03 -4.37 28.70
CA PHE A 622 1.33 -4.16 28.06
C PHE A 622 1.47 -4.91 26.73
N LYS A 623 0.52 -5.78 26.38
CA LYS A 623 0.53 -6.49 25.11
C LYS A 623 0.34 -5.51 23.94
N THR A 624 1.28 -5.52 22.98
CA THR A 624 1.25 -4.67 21.81
C THR A 624 1.87 -5.36 20.60
N THR A 625 1.58 -4.84 19.41
CA THR A 625 2.26 -5.21 18.17
C THR A 625 3.31 -4.15 17.76
N ARG A 626 3.46 -3.09 18.54
CA ARG A 626 4.37 -1.96 18.25
C ARG A 626 5.64 -2.12 19.06
N PHE A 627 6.73 -2.50 18.41
CA PHE A 627 8.04 -2.75 19.04
C PHE A 627 9.17 -1.87 18.47
N ASN A 628 8.86 -0.80 17.73
CA ASN A 628 9.84 0.09 17.10
C ASN A 628 9.95 1.46 17.80
N LYS A 629 9.24 1.67 18.88
CA LYS A 629 9.30 2.91 19.67
C LYS A 629 8.93 2.66 21.13
N PRO A 630 9.43 3.50 22.08
CA PRO A 630 9.03 3.44 23.47
C PRO A 630 7.53 3.71 23.64
N LEU A 631 6.92 3.02 24.59
CA LEU A 631 5.50 3.13 24.92
C LEU A 631 5.34 3.59 26.39
N ILE A 632 4.26 4.29 26.68
CA ILE A 632 3.99 4.78 28.03
C ILE A 632 3.56 3.60 28.92
N ALA A 633 4.29 3.36 30.01
CA ALA A 633 3.93 2.44 31.09
C ALA A 633 3.20 3.18 32.25
N THR A 634 3.71 4.35 32.60
CA THR A 634 3.12 5.25 33.61
C THR A 634 3.43 6.69 33.23
N LYS A 635 2.54 7.63 33.58
CA LYS A 635 2.82 9.05 33.40
C LYS A 635 3.65 9.56 34.57
N VAL A 636 4.93 9.81 34.33
CA VAL A 636 5.84 10.45 35.27
C VAL A 636 5.65 11.97 35.18
N LYS A 637 5.62 12.67 36.30
CA LYS A 637 5.46 14.13 36.34
C LYS A 637 6.79 14.80 35.99
N GLU A 638 6.72 16.07 35.61
CA GLU A 638 7.89 16.91 35.39
C GLU A 638 8.74 17.00 36.69
N ASN A 639 10.03 16.81 36.60
CA ASN A 639 10.97 16.72 37.74
C ASN A 639 10.73 15.52 38.68
N ASP A 640 10.25 14.40 38.15
CA ASP A 640 10.14 13.13 38.87
C ASP A 640 10.73 12.02 37.99
N ASP A 641 11.25 10.98 38.58
CA ASP A 641 11.77 9.80 37.89
C ASP A 641 11.10 8.54 38.40
N LEU A 642 10.88 7.58 37.53
CA LEU A 642 10.52 6.21 37.93
C LEU A 642 11.76 5.55 38.48
N ILE A 643 11.71 5.08 39.75
CA ILE A 643 12.84 4.47 40.42
C ILE A 643 12.68 2.97 40.62
N SER A 644 11.46 2.45 40.56
CA SER A 644 11.22 1.03 40.77
C SER A 644 10.07 0.53 39.93
N VAL A 645 10.24 -0.66 39.35
CA VAL A 645 9.21 -1.46 38.71
C VAL A 645 9.27 -2.87 39.26
N MET A 646 8.18 -3.37 39.79
CA MET A 646 8.05 -4.70 40.37
C MET A 646 6.95 -5.48 39.66
N ARG A 647 7.11 -6.79 39.56
CA ARG A 647 6.12 -7.71 39.02
C ARG A 647 5.62 -8.65 40.08
N PHE A 648 4.31 -8.78 40.22
CA PHE A 648 3.68 -9.65 41.22
C PHE A 648 2.59 -10.52 40.58
N GLU A 649 2.51 -11.76 41.08
CA GLU A 649 1.43 -12.70 40.70
C GLU A 649 0.17 -12.52 41.53
N LYS A 650 0.34 -12.02 42.76
CA LYS A 650 -0.74 -11.72 43.73
C LYS A 650 -0.35 -10.60 44.67
N ASP A 651 -1.34 -10.03 45.33
CA ASP A 651 -1.09 -8.96 46.29
C ASP A 651 -0.17 -9.42 47.44
N GLN A 652 0.80 -8.57 47.77
CA GLN A 652 1.78 -8.81 48.84
C GLN A 652 2.27 -7.47 49.43
N LEU A 653 3.10 -7.57 50.46
CA LEU A 653 3.67 -6.41 51.14
C LEU A 653 4.78 -5.79 50.28
N ILE A 654 4.78 -4.46 50.21
CA ILE A 654 5.86 -3.64 49.70
C ILE A 654 6.36 -2.68 50.80
N THR A 655 7.64 -2.37 50.74
CA THR A 655 8.27 -1.39 51.66
C THR A 655 8.83 -0.25 50.83
N VAL A 656 8.57 0.97 51.30
CA VAL A 656 9.07 2.23 50.74
C VAL A 656 10.04 2.83 51.70
N ILE A 657 11.25 3.17 51.28
CA ILE A 657 12.27 3.82 52.07
C ILE A 657 12.67 5.15 51.45
N THR A 658 12.80 6.19 52.30
CA THR A 658 13.19 7.52 51.82
C THR A 658 14.63 7.87 52.16
N ASN A 659 15.16 8.87 51.47
CA ASN A 659 16.52 9.41 51.72
C ASN A 659 16.72 9.84 53.19
N LYS A 660 15.70 10.44 53.83
CA LYS A 660 15.76 10.83 55.24
C LYS A 660 15.48 9.67 56.22
N GLY A 661 15.41 8.44 55.73
CA GLY A 661 15.26 7.24 56.52
C GLY A 661 13.85 7.01 57.08
N MET A 662 12.82 7.49 56.41
CA MET A 662 11.44 7.08 56.66
C MET A 662 11.15 5.76 55.96
N SER A 663 10.41 4.86 56.62
CA SER A 663 9.96 3.60 56.02
C SER A 663 8.46 3.40 56.20
N LEU A 664 7.77 3.01 55.13
CA LEU A 664 6.37 2.67 55.17
C LEU A 664 6.12 1.36 54.44
N THR A 665 5.50 0.41 55.14
CA THR A 665 5.16 -0.90 54.59
C THR A 665 3.64 -1.04 54.52
N TYR A 666 3.11 -1.49 53.38
CA TYR A 666 1.67 -1.71 53.17
C TYR A 666 1.45 -2.78 52.09
N ASN A 667 0.22 -3.28 51.99
CA ASN A 667 -0.14 -4.30 51.00
C ASN A 667 -0.52 -3.69 49.68
N THR A 668 -0.12 -4.32 48.55
CA THR A 668 -0.47 -3.87 47.18
C THR A 668 -1.96 -3.93 46.89
N SER A 669 -2.76 -4.64 47.71
CA SER A 669 -4.22 -4.64 47.60
C SER A 669 -4.86 -3.24 47.89
N GLU A 670 -4.08 -2.33 48.50
CA GLU A 670 -4.51 -0.93 48.67
C GLU A 670 -4.42 -0.09 47.36
N LEU A 671 -3.85 -0.67 46.32
CA LEU A 671 -3.69 -0.06 45.01
C LEU A 671 -4.77 -0.56 44.07
N SER A 672 -5.55 0.34 43.52
CA SER A 672 -6.49 0.00 42.46
C SER A 672 -5.77 -0.14 41.11
N ASP A 673 -6.22 -1.07 40.28
CA ASP A 673 -5.73 -1.24 38.92
C ASP A 673 -6.02 0.00 38.08
N THR A 674 -5.02 0.45 37.35
CA THR A 674 -5.09 1.67 36.53
C THR A 674 -4.52 1.46 35.12
N GLY A 675 -5.01 2.24 34.15
CA GLY A 675 -4.51 2.21 32.77
C GLY A 675 -3.10 2.79 32.63
N LEU A 676 -2.43 2.50 31.52
CA LEU A 676 -1.02 2.86 31.26
C LEU A 676 -0.71 4.36 31.36
N ARG A 677 -1.66 5.24 31.04
CA ARG A 677 -1.45 6.69 31.06
C ARG A 677 -1.75 7.37 32.40
N ALA A 678 -2.09 6.63 33.44
CA ALA A 678 -2.30 7.17 34.78
C ALA A 678 -0.96 7.49 35.46
N ALA A 679 -0.92 8.55 36.25
CA ALA A 679 0.24 8.95 37.06
C ALA A 679 0.32 8.23 38.41
N GLY A 680 -0.69 7.45 38.78
CA GLY A 680 -0.78 6.77 40.06
C GLY A 680 -1.28 7.65 41.22
N VAL A 681 -1.08 7.15 42.40
CA VAL A 681 -1.53 7.74 43.68
C VAL A 681 -0.37 7.93 44.63
N LYS A 682 -0.56 8.71 45.69
CA LYS A 682 0.48 8.92 46.71
C LYS A 682 0.82 7.59 47.43
N SER A 683 2.08 7.20 47.46
CA SER A 683 2.63 6.03 48.17
C SER A 683 2.88 6.36 49.65
N ILE A 684 3.76 7.33 49.87
CA ILE A 684 4.21 7.79 51.18
C ILE A 684 4.03 9.31 51.31
N ASN A 685 3.86 9.82 52.54
CA ASN A 685 3.76 11.27 52.80
C ASN A 685 5.15 11.85 53.03
N LEU A 686 5.79 12.35 51.99
CA LEU A 686 7.09 12.98 52.01
C LEU A 686 7.06 14.38 52.69
N LYS A 687 8.11 14.74 53.38
CA LYS A 687 8.39 16.13 53.78
C LYS A 687 9.19 16.85 52.71
N ALA A 688 9.37 18.15 52.88
CA ALA A 688 10.24 18.95 52.02
C ALA A 688 11.64 18.38 51.98
N GLU A 689 12.23 18.33 50.76
CA GLU A 689 13.56 17.81 50.50
C GLU A 689 13.76 16.31 50.86
N ASP A 690 12.70 15.53 50.99
CA ASP A 690 12.77 14.08 51.13
C ASP A 690 12.28 13.41 49.83
N PHE A 691 12.84 12.30 49.49
CA PHE A 691 12.46 11.55 48.29
C PHE A 691 12.63 10.03 48.53
N VAL A 692 11.94 9.24 47.77
CA VAL A 692 11.97 7.78 47.84
C VAL A 692 13.26 7.28 47.18
N VAL A 693 13.97 6.40 47.87
CA VAL A 693 15.18 5.73 47.42
C VAL A 693 14.91 4.30 47.00
N MET A 694 14.00 3.62 47.70
CA MET A 694 13.66 2.22 47.44
C MET A 694 12.15 2.00 47.56
N THR A 695 11.62 1.20 46.65
CA THR A 695 10.33 0.53 46.82
C THR A 695 10.46 -0.89 46.31
N GLU A 696 10.39 -1.87 47.17
CA GLU A 696 10.53 -3.29 46.84
C GLU A 696 9.49 -4.15 47.57
N GLY A 697 9.19 -5.33 47.02
CA GLY A 697 8.40 -6.37 47.68
C GLY A 697 9.17 -6.93 48.87
N VAL A 698 8.48 -7.23 49.99
CA VAL A 698 9.10 -7.73 51.21
C VAL A 698 8.30 -8.85 51.85
N SER A 699 9.00 -9.86 52.40
CA SER A 699 8.44 -11.00 53.10
C SER A 699 8.95 -11.07 54.55
N GLU A 700 8.30 -11.87 55.42
CA GLU A 700 8.60 -11.96 56.84
C GLU A 700 10.05 -12.40 57.16
N ASN A 701 10.67 -13.15 56.28
CA ASN A 701 12.04 -13.67 56.43
C ASN A 701 13.12 -12.73 55.90
N ASP A 702 12.76 -11.70 55.17
CA ASP A 702 13.69 -10.80 54.51
C ASP A 702 14.36 -9.84 55.49
N THR A 703 15.52 -9.33 55.07
CA THR A 703 16.16 -8.19 55.72
C THR A 703 16.35 -7.08 54.74
N ILE A 704 16.50 -5.86 55.18
CA ILE A 704 16.77 -4.71 54.35
C ILE A 704 18.17 -4.20 54.64
N LEU A 705 18.99 -4.07 53.61
CA LEU A 705 20.32 -3.44 53.68
C LEU A 705 20.22 -2.03 53.12
N MET A 706 20.75 -1.05 53.84
CA MET A 706 20.71 0.37 53.47
C MET A 706 22.13 0.94 53.54
N ALA A 707 22.52 1.72 52.54
CA ALA A 707 23.75 2.47 52.52
C ALA A 707 23.48 3.97 52.74
N THR A 708 24.32 4.63 53.55
CA THR A 708 24.26 6.08 53.68
C THR A 708 25.42 6.75 52.96
N GLN A 709 25.24 8.01 52.52
CA GLN A 709 26.28 8.80 51.85
C GLN A 709 27.60 8.88 52.64
N ARG A 710 27.54 8.66 53.99
CA ARG A 710 28.68 8.68 54.88
C ARG A 710 29.39 7.35 55.00
N GLY A 711 29.14 6.38 54.14
CA GLY A 711 29.85 5.09 54.18
C GLY A 711 29.35 4.12 55.24
N SER A 712 28.20 4.34 55.86
CA SER A 712 27.60 3.41 56.81
C SER A 712 26.65 2.45 56.12
N LEU A 713 26.73 1.15 56.47
CA LEU A 713 25.73 0.14 56.13
C LEU A 713 24.86 -0.18 57.34
N LYS A 714 23.57 -0.28 57.11
CA LYS A 714 22.56 -0.66 58.08
C LYS A 714 21.72 -1.81 57.58
N ARG A 715 21.71 -2.95 58.29
CA ARG A 715 20.88 -4.11 58.01
C ARG A 715 19.79 -4.23 59.06
N ILE A 716 18.51 -4.28 58.63
CA ILE A 716 17.37 -4.45 59.54
C ILE A 716 16.55 -5.68 59.18
N SER A 717 15.87 -6.28 60.17
CA SER A 717 14.92 -7.36 59.95
C SER A 717 13.54 -6.82 59.59
N PHE A 718 12.79 -7.56 58.81
CA PHE A 718 11.37 -7.29 58.53
C PHE A 718 10.57 -7.00 59.82
N LYS A 719 10.88 -7.65 60.94
CA LYS A 719 10.19 -7.48 62.22
C LYS A 719 10.17 -6.02 62.75
N ILE A 720 11.08 -5.20 62.24
CA ILE A 720 11.15 -3.77 62.59
C ILE A 720 10.12 -2.97 61.83
N LEU A 721 9.73 -3.44 60.63
CA LEU A 721 8.78 -2.77 59.76
C LEU A 721 7.37 -2.91 60.34
N GLN A 722 6.64 -1.80 60.35
CA GLN A 722 5.26 -1.78 60.75
C GLN A 722 4.37 -1.69 59.50
N VAL A 723 3.47 -2.65 59.35
CA VAL A 723 2.46 -2.60 58.29
C VAL A 723 1.43 -1.55 58.63
N ALA A 724 1.21 -0.58 57.78
CA ALA A 724 0.31 0.54 57.97
C ALA A 724 -0.42 0.82 56.68
N LYS A 725 -1.37 1.79 56.68
CA LYS A 725 -2.07 2.21 55.49
C LYS A 725 -1.19 3.08 54.60
N ARG A 726 -1.39 2.95 53.28
CA ARG A 726 -0.77 3.78 52.27
C ARG A 726 -0.93 5.29 52.52
N ALA A 727 -0.04 6.09 52.00
CA ALA A 727 -0.02 7.56 52.12
C ALA A 727 0.20 8.12 53.51
N GLN A 728 0.62 7.27 54.49
CA GLN A 728 1.08 7.73 55.80
C GLN A 728 2.56 8.11 55.69
N ARG A 729 3.10 8.61 56.80
CA ARG A 729 4.52 9.01 56.90
C ARG A 729 5.45 7.83 57.15
N GLY A 730 4.97 6.79 57.83
CA GLY A 730 5.71 5.64 58.23
C GLY A 730 6.57 5.85 59.47
N ILE A 731 7.50 4.96 59.72
CA ILE A 731 8.42 4.95 60.86
C ILE A 731 9.81 5.49 60.47
N THR A 732 10.54 6.01 61.47
CA THR A 732 11.92 6.49 61.28
C THR A 732 12.92 5.36 61.52
N LEU A 733 13.81 5.11 60.56
CA LEU A 733 14.85 4.09 60.67
C LEU A 733 16.22 4.62 61.05
N LEU A 734 16.51 5.92 60.77
CA LEU A 734 17.80 6.53 61.07
C LEU A 734 17.71 7.44 62.29
N LYS A 735 18.78 7.48 63.09
CA LYS A 735 18.95 8.47 64.15
C LYS A 735 19.46 9.78 63.55
N GLU A 736 18.61 10.82 63.62
CA GLU A 736 18.93 12.14 63.06
C GLU A 736 20.04 12.82 63.91
N LEU A 737 21.11 13.22 63.24
CA LEU A 737 22.23 13.94 63.83
C LEU A 737 22.10 15.45 63.56
N LYS A 738 22.36 16.34 64.54
CA LYS A 738 22.30 17.78 64.37
C LYS A 738 23.31 18.34 63.38
N LYS A 739 24.48 17.70 63.26
CA LYS A 739 25.52 18.05 62.33
C LYS A 739 25.82 16.84 61.44
N ASN A 740 25.94 17.05 60.13
CA ASN A 740 26.19 16.06 59.14
C ASN A 740 25.30 14.78 59.27
N PRO A 741 23.98 14.89 59.05
CA PRO A 741 23.06 13.77 59.22
C PRO A 741 23.30 12.71 58.17
N HIS A 742 23.03 11.43 58.52
CA HIS A 742 23.01 10.34 57.58
C HIS A 742 21.85 10.48 56.62
N ARG A 743 22.06 10.20 55.33
CA ARG A 743 21.07 10.14 54.28
C ARG A 743 21.23 8.81 53.54
N ILE A 744 20.13 8.08 53.37
CA ILE A 744 20.13 6.83 52.64
C ILE A 744 20.28 7.16 51.16
N VAL A 745 21.27 6.57 50.48
CA VAL A 745 21.54 6.73 49.06
C VAL A 745 21.06 5.51 48.28
N ALA A 746 21.12 4.32 48.84
CA ALA A 746 20.64 3.08 48.29
C ALA A 746 20.08 2.16 49.37
N ALA A 747 19.07 1.38 49.06
CA ALA A 747 18.52 0.35 49.93
C ALA A 747 17.99 -0.81 49.08
N HIS A 748 18.11 -2.04 49.58
CA HIS A 748 17.65 -3.26 48.91
C HIS A 748 17.07 -4.26 49.91
N VAL A 749 16.06 -5.01 49.49
CA VAL A 749 15.55 -6.17 50.18
C VAL A 749 16.50 -7.34 49.92
N VAL A 750 17.10 -7.87 50.97
CA VAL A 750 18.03 -9.02 50.97
C VAL A 750 17.23 -10.30 51.15
N THR A 751 17.15 -11.08 50.11
CA THR A 751 16.57 -12.43 50.10
C THR A 751 17.67 -13.47 50.32
N GLY A 752 17.32 -14.77 50.42
CA GLY A 752 18.31 -15.83 50.55
C GLY A 752 19.24 -16.04 49.34
N GLU A 753 18.96 -15.36 48.25
CA GLU A 753 19.75 -15.43 47.00
C GLU A 753 20.92 -14.43 46.99
N HIS A 754 20.88 -13.40 47.82
CA HIS A 754 21.88 -12.35 47.86
C HIS A 754 22.95 -12.66 48.92
N SER A 755 24.21 -12.61 48.54
CA SER A 755 25.34 -12.91 49.44
C SER A 755 26.36 -11.77 49.57
N GLN A 756 26.44 -10.89 48.59
CA GLN A 756 27.45 -9.83 48.53
C GLN A 756 26.81 -8.46 48.32
N TYR A 757 27.52 -7.42 48.68
CA TYR A 757 27.22 -6.03 48.35
C TYR A 757 28.43 -5.36 47.71
N THR A 758 28.17 -4.37 46.87
CA THR A 758 29.20 -3.46 46.35
C THR A 758 28.74 -2.02 46.60
N LEU A 759 29.59 -1.23 47.25
CA LEU A 759 29.42 0.22 47.45
C LEU A 759 30.16 0.96 46.35
N TYR A 760 29.56 2.04 45.87
CA TYR A 760 30.15 2.91 44.87
C TYR A 760 30.28 4.35 45.35
N SER A 761 31.44 4.96 45.06
CA SER A 761 31.67 6.39 45.07
C SER A 761 31.91 6.86 43.62
N LYS A 762 32.24 8.14 43.40
CA LYS A 762 32.56 8.65 42.06
C LYS A 762 33.79 7.98 41.42
N SER A 763 34.71 7.48 42.24
CA SER A 763 36.02 6.97 41.78
C SER A 763 36.41 5.61 42.38
N ASN A 764 35.72 5.11 43.38
CA ASN A 764 36.08 3.88 44.10
C ASN A 764 34.88 2.95 44.24
N GLU A 765 35.17 1.66 44.37
CA GLU A 765 34.20 0.60 44.71
C GLU A 765 34.73 -0.26 45.86
N GLU A 766 33.84 -0.73 46.74
CA GLU A 766 34.13 -1.60 47.85
C GLU A 766 33.18 -2.78 47.87
N HIS A 767 33.69 -3.99 47.98
CA HIS A 767 32.96 -5.24 48.03
C HIS A 767 32.98 -5.89 49.39
N GLY A 768 31.85 -6.50 49.79
CA GLY A 768 31.81 -7.24 51.04
C GLY A 768 30.67 -8.25 51.11
N LEU A 769 30.69 -9.06 52.16
CA LEU A 769 29.66 -10.07 52.40
C LEU A 769 28.51 -9.47 53.21
N ILE A 770 27.28 -9.67 52.80
CA ILE A 770 26.08 -9.16 53.51
C ILE A 770 25.97 -9.77 54.88
N ASN A 771 26.43 -11.02 55.08
CA ASN A 771 26.36 -11.70 56.35
C ASN A 771 27.31 -11.11 57.42
N ASP A 772 28.33 -10.37 57.03
CA ASP A 772 29.24 -9.68 57.96
C ASP A 772 28.62 -8.40 58.56
N ILE A 773 27.47 -7.93 57.93
CA ILE A 773 26.73 -6.78 58.43
C ILE A 773 25.73 -7.23 59.47
N HIS A 774 25.99 -6.91 60.74
CA HIS A 774 25.10 -7.23 61.85
C HIS A 774 23.73 -6.54 61.74
N LYS A 775 22.67 -7.26 62.13
CA LYS A 775 21.31 -6.69 62.21
C LYS A 775 21.27 -5.56 63.22
N SER A 776 20.80 -4.41 62.81
CA SER A 776 20.73 -3.20 63.61
C SER A 776 19.34 -2.99 64.19
N GLU A 777 19.21 -2.25 65.29
CA GLU A 777 17.95 -1.77 65.84
C GLU A 777 17.35 -0.65 64.97
N GLN A 778 16.06 -0.39 65.20
CA GLN A 778 15.29 0.58 64.37
C GLN A 778 15.97 1.95 64.36
N TYR A 779 16.33 2.54 65.49
CA TYR A 779 16.78 3.93 65.58
C TYR A 779 18.29 4.05 65.79
N THR A 780 19.02 3.56 64.74
CA THR A 780 20.53 3.60 64.69
C THR A 780 20.96 4.03 63.31
N ASN A 781 22.25 4.33 63.12
CA ASN A 781 22.79 4.73 61.81
C ASN A 781 23.64 3.62 61.17
N GLY A 782 23.60 2.39 61.65
CA GLY A 782 24.41 1.30 61.15
C GLY A 782 25.88 1.38 61.56
N SER A 783 26.72 0.60 60.85
CA SER A 783 28.19 0.56 61.06
C SER A 783 28.90 1.19 59.86
N PHE A 784 29.93 1.97 60.10
CA PHE A 784 30.81 2.49 59.07
C PHE A 784 31.59 1.34 58.40
N ILE A 785 31.56 1.25 57.11
CA ILE A 785 32.28 0.25 56.31
C ILE A 785 33.45 0.90 55.58
N VAL A 786 33.24 2.10 55.06
CA VAL A 786 34.29 2.88 54.38
C VAL A 786 34.45 4.24 55.03
N ASP A 787 35.68 4.77 55.00
CA ASP A 787 35.97 6.14 55.35
C ASP A 787 35.78 7.04 54.14
N THR A 788 34.87 8.00 54.25
CA THR A 788 34.55 8.90 53.12
C THR A 788 35.65 9.88 52.78
N ASP A 789 36.63 10.10 53.67
CA ASP A 789 37.79 10.95 53.35
C ASP A 789 38.72 10.25 52.32
N ASP A 790 38.84 8.94 52.38
CA ASP A 790 39.66 8.12 51.47
C ASP A 790 38.82 7.54 50.29
N PHE A 791 37.62 7.05 50.56
CA PHE A 791 36.75 6.39 49.61
C PHE A 791 35.96 7.37 48.76
N GLY A 792 35.59 8.53 49.28
CA GLY A 792 34.63 9.47 48.76
C GLY A 792 33.19 9.20 49.30
N GLU A 793 32.28 10.13 49.09
CA GLU A 793 30.87 9.93 49.43
C GLU A 793 30.27 8.73 48.67
N VAL A 794 29.58 7.86 49.42
CA VAL A 794 28.86 6.75 48.82
C VAL A 794 27.68 7.31 48.05
N ILE A 795 27.57 6.94 46.78
CA ILE A 795 26.51 7.40 45.85
C ILE A 795 25.51 6.30 45.53
N ASP A 796 25.92 5.04 45.61
CA ASP A 796 25.05 3.90 45.28
C ASP A 796 25.55 2.62 45.93
N MET A 797 24.70 1.59 45.98
CA MET A 797 25.00 0.25 46.49
C MET A 797 24.23 -0.78 45.68
N TYR A 798 24.89 -1.86 45.30
CA TYR A 798 24.26 -3.02 44.73
C TYR A 798 24.44 -4.28 45.56
N ILE A 799 23.49 -5.20 45.42
CA ILE A 799 23.55 -6.52 46.05
C ILE A 799 23.54 -7.62 44.97
N SER A 800 24.30 -8.69 45.21
CA SER A 800 24.39 -9.83 44.28
C SER A 800 24.32 -11.17 45.03
#